data_754329763bebeb96bfcecc32b1a2b4a8
#
_entry.id   754329763bebeb96bfcecc32b1a2b4a8
#
_cell.length_a   1.000
_cell.length_b   1.000
_cell.length_c   1.000
_cell.angle_alpha   90.00
_cell.angle_beta   90.00
_cell.angle_gamma   90.00
#
_symmetry.space_group_name_H-M   'P 1'
#
loop_
_entity.id
_entity.type
_entity.pdbx_description
1 polymer ?
#
loop_
_entity_poly.entity_id
_entity_poly.type
_entity_poly.pdbx_seq_one_letter_code
_entity_poly.pdbx_strand_id
1 'polypeptide(L)'
;MNAQVPTSLLRLAREKAGVSQAGLASELSVNASVVSRLEASEHADGKMAERYLTALKSDLANEIVSFFSDRWRHIERPDFLHPDRSIMWDAERALQRLEAFEKSSQFDAILHDPLTKLRNRIISEVDFIRQREHGIAFIGEIGVGKTTALSFVTNLITKDGEQPRSIFPTGSGRTTVCEVAIKIAPAFGIAVDCLTEDQIRRLVTDLINGLKFGKNGLPSELERVIRSMADLRRVTSRAKKPSEKPVTVDHLKELMEKFEDADAVIGEVMARMKLESRTETQLILSKDTEGSMDWLSSNISKINYGQHPKFSVPQRITVLLPLEALRETPFLISVIDTKGVEGTTQRPDLMAQIEDPRTVTVLCCKFSDAPGGVPLSIIRESLESGSDAVDSERLCLLVLPRENEALKIVNDSGNTPSDIEEGYAVREAQIDQQFATDGLPNIPVNFFQVGTDEPEGIWHWLTSRIEAIRAAKVERIKQHVAAAENLVMHADVAKTRQARRTIADTIAKAAERFRVLPNVVRPPHLNLVAEAKKTHQNSVAASVNRRGNWENFPVAHILGQGVRVDAHLRTRDIFVRIDEAIEGLKDDFAHLADVAQFLQNLKDDITEWRKEFLTRVALAGRTLFSPYLSQATEMWEKCERRYGAGAGYRVDVSGIFGEQFESDERALATTQKVESQVAAIWGQIIIDPLESAASFEDDE
;
A
#
# COMPACT_ATOMS: atom_id res chain seq x y z
N MET A 1 5.67 -38.19 -16.75
CA MET A 1 5.98 -36.99 -15.94
C MET A 1 7.19 -37.22 -15.04
N ASN A 2 8.12 -36.29 -14.95
CA ASN A 2 9.31 -36.39 -14.08
C ASN A 2 9.17 -35.59 -12.77
N ALA A 3 8.06 -34.88 -12.60
CA ALA A 3 7.79 -34.01 -11.43
C ALA A 3 6.87 -34.74 -10.42
N GLN A 4 7.06 -34.43 -9.15
CA GLN A 4 6.09 -34.82 -8.12
C GLN A 4 4.78 -34.03 -8.32
N VAL A 5 3.64 -34.72 -8.13
CA VAL A 5 2.29 -34.15 -8.29
C VAL A 5 1.60 -34.14 -6.93
N PRO A 6 1.03 -32.99 -6.50
CA PRO A 6 0.22 -32.94 -5.29
C PRO A 6 -0.95 -33.92 -5.38
N THR A 7 -1.13 -34.79 -4.37
CA THR A 7 -2.18 -35.78 -4.39
C THR A 7 -3.58 -35.23 -4.27
N SER A 8 -3.71 -34.00 -3.74
CA SER A 8 -4.95 -33.22 -3.78
C SER A 8 -5.49 -33.03 -5.21
N LEU A 9 -4.59 -32.84 -6.20
CA LEU A 9 -4.98 -32.75 -7.62
C LEU A 9 -5.43 -34.06 -8.21
N LEU A 10 -4.81 -35.17 -7.81
CA LEU A 10 -5.22 -36.50 -8.21
C LEU A 10 -6.63 -36.79 -7.70
N ARG A 11 -6.87 -36.52 -6.44
CA ARG A 11 -8.18 -36.66 -5.81
C ARG A 11 -9.23 -35.76 -6.49
N LEU A 12 -8.89 -34.46 -6.73
CA LEU A 12 -9.77 -33.52 -7.44
C LEU A 12 -10.15 -34.05 -8.82
N ALA A 13 -9.18 -34.55 -9.59
CA ALA A 13 -9.42 -35.10 -10.93
C ALA A 13 -10.36 -36.32 -10.87
N ARG A 14 -10.16 -37.25 -9.92
CA ARG A 14 -11.03 -38.41 -9.73
C ARG A 14 -12.46 -38.03 -9.33
N GLU A 15 -12.60 -37.11 -8.39
CA GLU A 15 -13.92 -36.66 -7.92
C GLU A 15 -14.69 -35.95 -9.05
N LYS A 16 -14.02 -35.10 -9.81
CA LYS A 16 -14.61 -34.44 -10.98
C LYS A 16 -14.97 -35.44 -12.10
N ALA A 17 -14.20 -36.50 -12.27
CA ALA A 17 -14.51 -37.56 -13.21
C ALA A 17 -15.66 -38.50 -12.71
N GLY A 18 -16.14 -38.33 -11.48
CA GLY A 18 -17.18 -39.16 -10.90
C GLY A 18 -16.75 -40.60 -10.62
N VAL A 19 -15.44 -40.88 -10.54
CA VAL A 19 -14.88 -42.21 -10.38
C VAL A 19 -14.64 -42.49 -8.89
N SER A 20 -15.12 -43.65 -8.40
CA SER A 20 -14.83 -44.07 -7.03
C SER A 20 -13.39 -44.61 -6.89
N GLN A 21 -12.83 -44.58 -5.67
CA GLN A 21 -11.50 -45.16 -5.40
C GLN A 21 -11.41 -46.63 -5.80
N ALA A 22 -12.50 -47.39 -5.56
CA ALA A 22 -12.57 -48.80 -5.94
C ALA A 22 -12.62 -48.98 -7.47
N GLY A 23 -13.37 -48.15 -8.18
CA GLY A 23 -13.43 -48.16 -9.65
C GLY A 23 -12.07 -47.85 -10.28
N LEU A 24 -11.40 -46.82 -9.79
CA LEU A 24 -10.06 -46.50 -10.26
C LEU A 24 -9.01 -47.58 -9.92
N ALA A 25 -9.10 -48.18 -8.74
CA ALA A 25 -8.21 -49.25 -8.34
C ALA A 25 -8.33 -50.49 -9.29
N SER A 26 -9.56 -50.79 -9.72
CA SER A 26 -9.80 -51.85 -10.72
C SER A 26 -9.15 -51.52 -12.07
N GLU A 27 -9.28 -50.27 -12.56
CA GLU A 27 -8.68 -49.83 -13.82
C GLU A 27 -7.14 -49.84 -13.76
N LEU A 28 -6.57 -49.50 -12.61
CA LEU A 28 -5.13 -49.55 -12.35
C LEU A 28 -4.58 -50.93 -12.03
N SER A 29 -5.45 -51.97 -11.85
CA SER A 29 -5.09 -53.31 -11.40
C SER A 29 -4.35 -53.32 -10.04
N VAL A 30 -4.84 -52.51 -9.08
CA VAL A 30 -4.33 -52.41 -7.70
C VAL A 30 -5.46 -52.53 -6.68
N ASN A 31 -5.13 -52.69 -5.41
CA ASN A 31 -6.13 -52.68 -4.34
C ASN A 31 -6.62 -51.24 -4.05
N ALA A 32 -7.90 -51.08 -3.69
CA ALA A 32 -8.47 -49.79 -3.32
C ALA A 32 -7.69 -49.09 -2.19
N SER A 33 -7.11 -49.84 -1.26
CA SER A 33 -6.23 -49.32 -0.20
C SER A 33 -4.95 -48.64 -0.73
N VAL A 34 -4.49 -49.00 -1.92
CA VAL A 34 -3.33 -48.32 -2.57
C VAL A 34 -3.72 -46.92 -3.05
N VAL A 35 -4.89 -46.82 -3.70
CA VAL A 35 -5.43 -45.51 -4.15
C VAL A 35 -5.71 -44.62 -2.94
N SER A 36 -6.35 -45.15 -1.90
CA SER A 36 -6.63 -44.41 -0.68
C SER A 36 -5.36 -43.90 0.02
N ARG A 37 -4.31 -44.73 0.13
CA ARG A 37 -3.01 -44.32 0.70
C ARG A 37 -2.29 -43.29 -0.18
N LEU A 38 -2.39 -43.43 -1.50
CA LEU A 38 -1.81 -42.45 -2.42
C LEU A 38 -2.47 -41.08 -2.25
N GLU A 39 -3.81 -41.04 -2.20
CA GLU A 39 -4.56 -39.79 -2.01
C GLU A 39 -4.38 -39.17 -0.60
N ALA A 40 -3.96 -39.96 0.38
CA ALA A 40 -3.65 -39.52 1.74
C ALA A 40 -2.21 -39.02 1.92
N SER A 41 -1.32 -39.26 0.95
CA SER A 41 0.03 -38.71 0.95
C SER A 41 0.05 -37.24 0.45
N GLU A 42 1.12 -36.53 0.67
CA GLU A 42 1.25 -35.13 0.20
C GLU A 42 1.51 -35.06 -1.31
N HIS A 43 2.40 -35.90 -1.83
CA HIS A 43 2.83 -35.89 -3.21
C HIS A 43 2.89 -37.34 -3.76
N ALA A 44 2.59 -37.49 -5.03
CA ALA A 44 2.77 -38.70 -5.80
C ALA A 44 3.98 -38.63 -6.72
N ASP A 45 4.68 -39.72 -6.88
CA ASP A 45 5.68 -39.86 -7.93
C ASP A 45 5.08 -39.65 -9.31
N GLY A 46 5.79 -38.94 -10.19
CA GLY A 46 5.28 -38.53 -11.49
C GLY A 46 4.81 -39.68 -12.39
N LYS A 47 5.47 -40.83 -12.36
CA LYS A 47 5.05 -42.00 -13.13
C LYS A 47 3.74 -42.62 -12.60
N MET A 48 3.60 -42.65 -11.27
CA MET A 48 2.39 -43.15 -10.64
C MET A 48 1.21 -42.20 -10.84
N ALA A 49 1.48 -40.87 -10.70
CA ALA A 49 0.49 -39.81 -10.98
C ALA A 49 0.01 -39.86 -12.43
N GLU A 50 0.91 -40.06 -13.40
CA GLU A 50 0.57 -40.17 -14.82
C GLU A 50 -0.34 -41.38 -15.08
N ARG A 51 0.00 -42.54 -14.54
CA ARG A 51 -0.85 -43.74 -14.65
C ARG A 51 -2.26 -43.53 -14.03
N TYR A 52 -2.30 -42.92 -12.85
CA TYR A 52 -3.53 -42.58 -12.15
C TYR A 52 -4.42 -41.64 -13.00
N LEU A 53 -3.87 -40.53 -13.50
CA LEU A 53 -4.60 -39.53 -14.29
C LEU A 53 -5.04 -40.10 -15.64
N THR A 54 -4.18 -40.84 -16.34
CA THR A 54 -4.51 -41.43 -17.64
C THR A 54 -5.67 -42.47 -17.51
N ALA A 55 -5.75 -43.17 -16.38
CA ALA A 55 -6.85 -44.11 -16.12
C ALA A 55 -8.21 -43.40 -15.94
N LEU A 56 -8.24 -42.13 -15.56
CA LEU A 56 -9.48 -41.35 -15.38
C LEU A 56 -10.15 -40.96 -16.70
N LYS A 57 -9.42 -40.87 -17.80
CA LYS A 57 -9.90 -40.56 -19.16
C LYS A 57 -10.74 -39.27 -19.19
N SER A 58 -10.40 -38.28 -18.40
CA SER A 58 -11.09 -36.98 -18.29
C SER A 58 -10.21 -35.82 -18.76
N ASP A 59 -10.85 -34.74 -19.24
CA ASP A 59 -10.16 -33.57 -19.74
C ASP A 59 -9.27 -32.93 -18.66
N LEU A 60 -9.77 -32.81 -17.43
CA LEU A 60 -8.98 -32.30 -16.30
C LEU A 60 -7.74 -33.16 -16.02
N ALA A 61 -7.88 -34.49 -16.10
CA ALA A 61 -6.74 -35.39 -15.91
C ALA A 61 -5.68 -35.19 -17.01
N ASN A 62 -6.11 -35.05 -18.27
CA ASN A 62 -5.22 -34.77 -19.40
C ASN A 62 -4.52 -33.42 -19.25
N GLU A 63 -5.23 -32.41 -18.78
CA GLU A 63 -4.67 -31.09 -18.51
C GLU A 63 -3.59 -31.15 -17.42
N ILE A 64 -3.85 -31.89 -16.31
CA ILE A 64 -2.84 -32.07 -15.25
C ILE A 64 -1.61 -32.79 -15.79
N VAL A 65 -1.78 -33.87 -16.59
CA VAL A 65 -0.67 -34.59 -17.20
C VAL A 65 0.16 -33.68 -18.09
N SER A 66 -0.48 -32.87 -18.95
CA SER A 66 0.21 -31.90 -19.81
C SER A 66 1.01 -30.91 -18.98
N PHE A 67 0.36 -30.27 -18.01
CA PHE A 67 0.97 -29.25 -17.16
C PHE A 67 2.23 -29.75 -16.41
N PHE A 68 2.19 -30.97 -15.85
CA PHE A 68 3.32 -31.57 -15.13
C PHE A 68 4.35 -32.24 -16.05
N SER A 69 4.03 -32.45 -17.33
CA SER A 69 4.96 -32.92 -18.35
C SER A 69 5.72 -31.80 -19.02
N ASP A 70 5.17 -30.59 -19.03
CA ASP A 70 5.77 -29.40 -19.59
C ASP A 70 7.05 -29.01 -18.84
N ARG A 71 8.06 -28.58 -19.60
CA ARG A 71 9.36 -28.17 -19.04
C ARG A 71 9.40 -26.67 -18.86
N TRP A 72 9.21 -26.23 -17.64
CA TRP A 72 9.44 -24.86 -17.21
C TRP A 72 10.95 -24.64 -16.99
N ARG A 73 11.55 -23.65 -17.63
CA ARG A 73 12.99 -23.35 -17.60
C ARG A 73 13.30 -21.94 -17.14
N HIS A 74 12.51 -20.97 -17.57
CA HIS A 74 12.73 -19.54 -17.35
C HIS A 74 11.82 -19.00 -16.24
N ILE A 75 10.64 -19.55 -16.10
CA ILE A 75 9.62 -19.17 -15.14
C ILE A 75 9.46 -20.30 -14.14
N GLU A 76 9.41 -19.95 -12.86
CA GLU A 76 9.04 -20.92 -11.82
C GLU A 76 7.60 -21.40 -12.07
N ARG A 77 7.42 -22.72 -12.15
CA ARG A 77 6.11 -23.32 -12.43
C ARG A 77 5.10 -22.89 -11.36
N PRO A 78 3.97 -22.25 -11.72
CA PRO A 78 2.92 -21.88 -10.77
C PRO A 78 2.21 -23.11 -10.21
N ASP A 79 1.32 -22.88 -9.22
CA ASP A 79 0.36 -23.90 -8.81
C ASP A 79 -0.57 -24.22 -9.99
N PHE A 80 -0.97 -25.50 -10.13
CA PHE A 80 -1.92 -25.92 -11.16
C PHE A 80 -3.26 -25.18 -11.08
N LEU A 81 -3.72 -24.84 -9.87
CA LEU A 81 -4.95 -24.09 -9.64
C LEU A 81 -4.77 -22.56 -9.79
N HIS A 82 -3.59 -22.10 -10.20
CA HIS A 82 -3.37 -20.68 -10.41
C HIS A 82 -4.24 -20.13 -11.56
N PRO A 83 -5.03 -19.07 -11.35
CA PRO A 83 -5.96 -18.54 -12.36
C PRO A 83 -5.28 -18.15 -13.67
N ASP A 84 -4.06 -17.61 -13.58
CA ASP A 84 -3.30 -17.08 -14.74
C ASP A 84 -2.26 -18.08 -15.28
N ARG A 85 -2.35 -19.41 -14.95
CA ARG A 85 -1.35 -20.39 -15.38
C ARG A 85 -1.16 -20.49 -16.90
N SER A 86 -2.22 -20.27 -17.66
CA SER A 86 -2.19 -20.35 -19.13
C SER A 86 -1.29 -19.26 -19.73
N ILE A 87 -1.47 -18.03 -19.30
CA ILE A 87 -0.64 -16.91 -19.81
C ILE A 87 0.82 -17.03 -19.36
N MET A 88 1.06 -17.59 -18.16
CA MET A 88 2.42 -17.89 -17.70
C MET A 88 3.07 -18.94 -18.57
N TRP A 89 2.31 -19.95 -19.03
CA TRP A 89 2.82 -20.96 -19.95
C TRP A 89 3.10 -20.38 -21.33
N ASP A 90 2.26 -19.49 -21.85
CA ASP A 90 2.53 -18.79 -23.10
C ASP A 90 3.79 -17.95 -23.01
N ALA A 91 4.02 -17.27 -21.88
CA ALA A 91 5.26 -16.55 -21.61
C ALA A 91 6.49 -17.47 -21.55
N GLU A 92 6.40 -18.61 -20.86
CA GLU A 92 7.48 -19.61 -20.82
C GLU A 92 7.85 -20.09 -22.21
N ARG A 93 6.86 -20.39 -23.06
CA ARG A 93 7.10 -20.80 -24.45
C ARG A 93 7.75 -19.71 -25.29
N ALA A 94 7.36 -18.45 -25.10
CA ALA A 94 7.98 -17.32 -25.76
C ALA A 94 9.45 -17.17 -25.35
N LEU A 95 9.76 -17.28 -24.06
CA LEU A 95 11.13 -17.25 -23.54
C LEU A 95 11.99 -18.39 -24.10
N GLN A 96 11.46 -19.61 -24.22
CA GLN A 96 12.17 -20.73 -24.85
C GLN A 96 12.45 -20.48 -26.33
N ARG A 97 11.53 -19.85 -27.06
CA ARG A 97 11.73 -19.46 -28.47
C ARG A 97 12.81 -18.39 -28.60
N LEU A 98 12.82 -17.37 -27.72
CA LEU A 98 13.87 -16.36 -27.69
C LEU A 98 15.26 -16.98 -27.43
N GLU A 99 15.36 -17.93 -26.49
CA GLU A 99 16.59 -18.66 -26.21
C GLU A 99 17.05 -19.50 -27.42
N ALA A 100 16.10 -20.14 -28.10
CA ALA A 100 16.44 -20.92 -29.29
C ALA A 100 16.89 -20.03 -30.47
N PHE A 101 16.25 -18.86 -30.63
CA PHE A 101 16.65 -17.89 -31.67
C PHE A 101 18.03 -17.32 -31.39
N GLU A 102 18.35 -16.96 -30.14
CA GLU A 102 19.70 -16.47 -29.75
C GLU A 102 20.82 -17.45 -30.06
N LYS A 103 20.52 -18.77 -30.06
CA LYS A 103 21.46 -19.83 -30.40
C LYS A 103 21.49 -20.18 -31.91
N SER A 104 20.63 -19.55 -32.71
CA SER A 104 20.54 -19.84 -34.15
C SER A 104 21.58 -19.05 -34.95
N SER A 105 21.84 -19.50 -36.20
CA SER A 105 22.70 -18.81 -37.15
C SER A 105 22.10 -17.52 -37.73
N GLN A 106 20.82 -17.23 -37.40
CA GLN A 106 20.12 -16.01 -37.83
C GLN A 106 20.25 -14.88 -36.81
N PHE A 107 20.81 -15.17 -35.64
CA PHE A 107 21.01 -14.18 -34.59
C PHE A 107 22.16 -13.26 -34.91
N ASP A 108 21.95 -11.95 -34.79
CA ASP A 108 22.97 -10.91 -34.92
C ASP A 108 23.07 -10.15 -33.57
N ALA A 109 24.30 -9.73 -33.22
CA ALA A 109 24.58 -9.04 -31.95
C ALA A 109 23.72 -7.80 -31.74
N ILE A 110 23.30 -7.13 -32.81
CA ILE A 110 22.41 -5.97 -32.77
C ILE A 110 21.05 -6.27 -32.09
N LEU A 111 20.60 -7.53 -32.10
CA LEU A 111 19.33 -7.96 -31.49
C LEU A 111 19.49 -8.36 -30.05
N HIS A 112 20.72 -8.39 -29.49
CA HIS A 112 20.97 -8.84 -28.12
C HIS A 112 20.25 -7.97 -27.05
N ASP A 113 20.38 -6.66 -27.15
CA ASP A 113 19.76 -5.74 -26.18
C ASP A 113 18.22 -5.81 -26.19
N PRO A 114 17.51 -5.66 -27.33
CA PRO A 114 16.06 -5.79 -27.38
C PRO A 114 15.57 -7.15 -26.91
N LEU A 115 16.29 -8.24 -27.23
CA LEU A 115 15.94 -9.58 -26.80
C LEU A 115 16.07 -9.73 -25.26
N THR A 116 17.18 -9.25 -24.70
CA THR A 116 17.45 -9.29 -23.26
C THR A 116 16.41 -8.47 -22.47
N LYS A 117 16.10 -7.26 -22.95
CA LYS A 117 15.09 -6.41 -22.32
C LYS A 117 13.70 -7.03 -22.38
N LEU A 118 13.32 -7.56 -23.53
CA LEU A 118 12.02 -8.22 -23.70
C LEU A 118 11.90 -9.46 -22.80
N ARG A 119 12.95 -10.27 -22.68
CA ARG A 119 13.03 -11.40 -21.74
C ARG A 119 12.80 -10.95 -20.31
N ASN A 120 13.53 -9.92 -19.87
CA ASN A 120 13.43 -9.40 -18.49
C ASN A 120 12.03 -8.86 -18.19
N ARG A 121 11.38 -8.18 -19.13
CA ARG A 121 10.02 -7.68 -19.00
C ARG A 121 9.00 -8.80 -18.87
N ILE A 122 9.07 -9.81 -19.73
CA ILE A 122 8.20 -10.98 -19.63
C ILE A 122 8.33 -11.60 -18.23
N ILE A 123 9.56 -11.82 -17.75
CA ILE A 123 9.81 -12.40 -16.43
C ILE A 123 9.25 -11.51 -15.33
N SER A 124 9.50 -10.20 -15.36
CA SER A 124 9.03 -9.26 -14.33
C SER A 124 7.50 -9.19 -14.25
N GLU A 125 6.80 -9.11 -15.40
CA GLU A 125 5.33 -9.08 -15.41
C GLU A 125 4.73 -10.42 -14.97
N VAL A 126 5.37 -11.55 -15.34
CA VAL A 126 4.96 -12.88 -14.88
C VAL A 126 5.17 -13.03 -13.38
N ASP A 127 6.30 -12.57 -12.83
CA ASP A 127 6.54 -12.59 -11.37
C ASP A 127 5.50 -11.77 -10.61
N PHE A 128 5.00 -10.69 -11.19
CA PHE A 128 3.89 -9.96 -10.61
C PHE A 128 2.61 -10.81 -10.54
N ILE A 129 2.16 -11.41 -11.64
CA ILE A 129 0.91 -12.18 -11.65
C ILE A 129 1.04 -13.53 -10.94
N ARG A 130 2.25 -14.13 -10.85
CA ARG A 130 2.51 -15.38 -10.14
C ARG A 130 2.21 -15.29 -8.65
N GLN A 131 2.46 -14.14 -8.05
CA GLN A 131 2.08 -13.87 -6.68
C GLN A 131 0.59 -13.54 -6.61
N ARG A 132 -0.13 -14.19 -5.70
CA ARG A 132 -1.57 -14.01 -5.50
C ARG A 132 -1.91 -13.01 -4.40
N GLU A 133 -0.90 -12.53 -3.67
CA GLU A 133 -1.04 -11.57 -2.58
C GLU A 133 -1.36 -10.18 -3.12
N HIS A 134 -2.42 -9.58 -2.57
CA HIS A 134 -2.83 -8.20 -2.81
C HIS A 134 -3.22 -7.51 -1.51
N GLY A 135 -3.10 -6.18 -1.49
CA GLY A 135 -3.53 -5.34 -0.38
C GLY A 135 -4.83 -4.60 -0.67
N ILE A 136 -5.63 -4.39 0.37
CA ILE A 136 -6.72 -3.41 0.38
C ILE A 136 -6.50 -2.52 1.60
N ALA A 137 -6.14 -1.24 1.39
CA ALA A 137 -5.84 -0.30 2.46
C ALA A 137 -6.96 0.74 2.60
N PHE A 138 -7.56 0.82 3.80
CA PHE A 138 -8.59 1.82 4.10
C PHE A 138 -7.95 3.06 4.73
N ILE A 139 -8.09 4.21 4.08
CA ILE A 139 -7.56 5.50 4.52
C ILE A 139 -8.71 6.49 4.65
N GLY A 140 -8.69 7.33 5.68
CA GLY A 140 -9.68 8.40 5.87
C GLY A 140 -9.55 9.04 7.24
N GLU A 141 -10.37 10.05 7.50
CA GLU A 141 -10.36 10.79 8.75
C GLU A 141 -10.75 9.93 9.97
N ILE A 142 -10.42 10.44 11.15
CA ILE A 142 -10.84 9.83 12.41
C ILE A 142 -12.37 9.88 12.52
N GLY A 143 -12.98 8.75 12.91
CA GLY A 143 -14.43 8.67 13.17
C GLY A 143 -15.31 8.68 11.91
N VAL A 144 -14.74 8.48 10.72
CA VAL A 144 -15.50 8.35 9.47
C VAL A 144 -16.25 7.02 9.37
N GLY A 145 -15.82 5.99 10.10
CA GLY A 145 -16.46 4.67 10.07
C GLY A 145 -15.63 3.57 9.39
N LYS A 146 -14.36 3.83 9.00
CA LYS A 146 -13.46 2.88 8.32
C LYS A 146 -13.45 1.49 8.93
N THR A 147 -13.08 1.39 10.21
CA THR A 147 -12.94 0.12 10.93
C THR A 147 -14.26 -0.67 10.96
N THR A 148 -15.38 0.02 11.06
CA THR A 148 -16.70 -0.63 11.03
C THR A 148 -16.99 -1.13 9.63
N ALA A 149 -16.87 -0.30 8.59
CA ALA A 149 -17.10 -0.67 7.21
C ALA A 149 -16.19 -1.87 6.81
N LEU A 150 -14.89 -1.78 7.11
CA LEU A 150 -13.93 -2.85 6.87
C LEU A 150 -14.39 -4.16 7.49
N SER A 151 -14.82 -4.15 8.77
CA SER A 151 -15.25 -5.38 9.46
C SER A 151 -16.44 -6.05 8.78
N PHE A 152 -17.43 -5.28 8.34
CA PHE A 152 -18.59 -5.82 7.66
C PHE A 152 -18.26 -6.31 6.26
N VAL A 153 -17.47 -5.55 5.51
CA VAL A 153 -17.03 -5.92 4.15
C VAL A 153 -16.19 -7.20 4.16
N THR A 154 -15.33 -7.40 5.16
CA THR A 154 -14.47 -8.58 5.27
C THR A 154 -15.09 -9.75 6.03
N ASN A 155 -16.32 -9.62 6.52
CA ASN A 155 -17.00 -10.61 7.38
C ASN A 155 -16.34 -10.83 8.76
N LEU A 156 -15.60 -9.82 9.27
CA LEU A 156 -14.99 -9.85 10.60
C LEU A 156 -15.93 -9.29 11.65
N ILE A 157 -16.99 -10.04 11.86
CA ILE A 157 -18.09 -9.67 12.77
C ILE A 157 -18.32 -10.77 13.79
N THR A 158 -18.76 -10.36 14.98
CA THR A 158 -19.28 -11.23 16.03
C THR A 158 -20.74 -10.90 16.31
N LYS A 159 -21.45 -11.74 17.02
CA LYS A 159 -22.85 -11.49 17.40
C LYS A 159 -22.91 -11.03 18.84
N ASP A 160 -23.51 -9.87 19.07
CA ASP A 160 -23.87 -9.36 20.40
C ASP A 160 -25.41 -9.41 20.50
N GLY A 161 -25.94 -10.54 20.98
CA GLY A 161 -27.37 -10.83 20.88
C GLY A 161 -27.77 -11.13 19.42
N GLU A 162 -28.75 -10.37 18.89
CA GLU A 162 -29.25 -10.53 17.52
C GLU A 162 -28.50 -9.62 16.52
N GLN A 163 -27.70 -8.66 16.98
CA GLN A 163 -27.04 -7.67 16.10
C GLN A 163 -25.59 -8.04 15.79
N PRO A 164 -25.17 -7.96 14.52
CA PRO A 164 -23.78 -8.12 14.14
C PRO A 164 -22.94 -6.95 14.64
N ARG A 165 -21.75 -7.23 15.16
CA ARG A 165 -20.82 -6.25 15.69
C ARG A 165 -19.41 -6.50 15.15
N SER A 166 -18.65 -5.43 14.85
CA SER A 166 -17.25 -5.51 14.51
C SER A 166 -16.42 -6.22 15.58
N ILE A 167 -15.48 -7.08 15.19
CA ILE A 167 -14.48 -7.66 16.13
C ILE A 167 -13.51 -6.59 16.66
N PHE A 168 -13.38 -5.47 15.97
CA PHE A 168 -12.52 -4.37 16.40
C PHE A 168 -13.28 -3.40 17.31
N PRO A 169 -12.59 -2.76 18.26
CA PRO A 169 -13.21 -1.73 19.09
C PRO A 169 -13.71 -0.57 18.21
N THR A 170 -15.01 -0.31 18.27
CA THR A 170 -15.67 0.79 17.57
C THR A 170 -16.30 1.76 18.58
N GLY A 171 -16.39 3.04 18.25
CA GLY A 171 -17.02 4.06 19.11
C GLY A 171 -16.92 5.46 18.53
N SER A 172 -17.65 6.41 19.13
CA SER A 172 -17.55 7.82 18.77
C SER A 172 -16.21 8.39 19.24
N GLY A 173 -15.29 8.64 18.31
CA GLY A 173 -13.99 9.23 18.59
C GLY A 173 -12.81 8.31 18.25
N ARG A 174 -11.65 8.59 18.86
CA ARG A 174 -10.40 7.84 18.63
C ARG A 174 -10.43 6.51 19.40
N THR A 175 -10.72 5.43 18.70
CA THR A 175 -10.78 4.08 19.28
C THR A 175 -9.56 3.24 18.96
N THR A 176 -9.00 3.37 17.76
CA THR A 176 -7.87 2.56 17.26
C THR A 176 -6.55 3.22 17.64
N VAL A 177 -5.70 2.52 18.40
CA VAL A 177 -4.40 3.03 18.90
C VAL A 177 -3.33 2.98 17.81
N CYS A 178 -3.39 1.98 16.94
CA CYS A 178 -2.36 1.69 15.94
C CYS A 178 -3.00 1.16 14.64
N GLU A 179 -2.19 0.99 13.61
CA GLU A 179 -2.59 0.30 12.38
C GLU A 179 -3.02 -1.14 12.68
N VAL A 180 -4.08 -1.59 12.01
CA VAL A 180 -4.54 -2.97 12.06
C VAL A 180 -4.40 -3.60 10.68
N ALA A 181 -3.68 -4.71 10.60
CA ALA A 181 -3.56 -5.52 9.40
C ALA A 181 -4.30 -6.85 9.58
N ILE A 182 -4.92 -7.35 8.54
CA ILE A 182 -5.56 -8.67 8.49
C ILE A 182 -4.79 -9.47 7.46
N LYS A 183 -4.31 -10.66 7.83
CA LYS A 183 -3.54 -11.53 6.95
C LYS A 183 -4.05 -12.96 6.99
N ILE A 184 -3.98 -13.63 5.85
CA ILE A 184 -4.28 -15.06 5.77
C ILE A 184 -3.16 -15.86 6.43
N ALA A 185 -3.54 -16.83 7.27
CA ALA A 185 -2.65 -17.72 8.00
C ALA A 185 -3.33 -19.09 8.20
N PRO A 186 -2.57 -20.14 8.56
CA PRO A 186 -3.15 -21.47 8.77
C PRO A 186 -4.12 -21.58 9.96
N ALA A 187 -4.09 -20.65 10.90
CA ALA A 187 -4.91 -20.65 12.11
C ALA A 187 -5.27 -19.23 12.56
N PHE A 188 -6.33 -19.12 13.35
CA PHE A 188 -6.70 -17.86 14.01
C PHE A 188 -5.60 -17.41 14.97
N GLY A 189 -5.23 -16.13 14.90
CA GLY A 189 -4.20 -15.60 15.77
C GLY A 189 -4.15 -14.07 15.75
N ILE A 190 -3.30 -13.53 16.60
CA ILE A 190 -2.99 -12.12 16.70
C ILE A 190 -1.48 -11.99 16.83
N ALA A 191 -0.84 -11.24 15.95
CA ALA A 191 0.55 -10.81 16.11
C ALA A 191 0.58 -9.30 16.41
N VAL A 192 1.51 -8.88 17.26
CA VAL A 192 1.59 -7.48 17.71
C VAL A 192 3.03 -7.00 17.61
N ASP A 193 3.24 -5.98 16.81
CA ASP A 193 4.46 -5.21 16.84
C ASP A 193 4.34 -4.16 17.93
N CYS A 194 5.20 -4.20 18.93
CA CYS A 194 5.16 -3.31 20.08
C CYS A 194 6.22 -2.21 19.98
N LEU A 195 5.93 -1.05 20.58
CA LEU A 195 6.91 0.01 20.75
C LEU A 195 8.04 -0.45 21.65
N THR A 196 9.27 0.04 21.38
CA THR A 196 10.43 -0.19 22.26
C THR A 196 10.29 0.55 23.60
N GLU A 197 11.01 0.11 24.64
CA GLU A 197 10.99 0.76 25.94
C GLU A 197 11.37 2.25 25.85
N ASP A 198 12.35 2.60 25.02
CA ASP A 198 12.77 4.00 24.83
C ASP A 198 11.66 4.84 24.18
N GLN A 199 10.92 4.27 23.21
CA GLN A 199 9.77 4.95 22.61
C GLN A 199 8.65 5.15 23.62
N ILE A 200 8.37 4.14 24.45
CA ILE A 200 7.36 4.23 25.52
C ILE A 200 7.77 5.25 26.55
N ARG A 201 9.03 5.26 26.99
CA ARG A 201 9.57 6.23 27.94
C ARG A 201 9.40 7.67 27.44
N ARG A 202 9.65 7.92 26.15
CA ARG A 202 9.38 9.23 25.53
C ARG A 202 7.90 9.60 25.60
N LEU A 203 6.99 8.67 25.27
CA LEU A 203 5.56 8.91 25.36
C LEU A 203 5.12 9.21 26.79
N VAL A 204 5.65 8.50 27.79
CA VAL A 204 5.36 8.76 29.22
C VAL A 204 5.90 10.13 29.61
N THR A 205 7.11 10.49 29.20
CA THR A 205 7.69 11.83 29.42
C THR A 205 6.80 12.94 28.84
N ASP A 206 6.32 12.78 27.62
CA ASP A 206 5.41 13.72 26.97
C ASP A 206 4.09 13.84 27.72
N LEU A 207 3.54 12.72 28.20
CA LEU A 207 2.31 12.70 28.98
C LEU A 207 2.47 13.48 30.30
N ILE A 208 3.55 13.21 31.05
CA ILE A 208 3.80 13.88 32.35
C ILE A 208 4.06 15.38 32.14
N ASN A 209 4.90 15.73 31.18
CA ASN A 209 5.18 17.13 30.86
C ASN A 209 3.92 17.85 30.35
N GLY A 210 3.11 17.19 29.56
CA GLY A 210 1.83 17.69 29.07
C GLY A 210 0.87 18.05 30.22
N LEU A 211 0.77 17.16 31.22
CA LEU A 211 -0.08 17.39 32.39
C LEU A 211 0.49 18.47 33.34
N LYS A 212 1.82 18.53 33.51
CA LYS A 212 2.49 19.50 34.42
C LYS A 212 2.41 20.93 33.86
N PHE A 213 2.57 21.09 32.54
CA PHE A 213 2.65 22.38 31.87
C PHE A 213 1.39 22.77 31.07
N GLY A 214 0.30 22.00 31.17
CA GLY A 214 -0.94 22.21 30.41
C GLY A 214 -0.81 21.99 28.91
N LYS A 215 0.28 21.36 28.46
CA LYS A 215 0.61 21.10 27.04
C LYS A 215 0.33 19.63 26.75
N ASN A 216 -0.83 19.32 26.21
CA ASN A 216 -1.16 17.93 25.86
C ASN A 216 -0.76 17.64 24.40
N GLY A 217 0.39 16.98 24.19
CA GLY A 217 0.88 16.59 22.88
C GLY A 217 0.70 15.10 22.55
N LEU A 218 0.04 14.32 23.45
CA LEU A 218 -0.16 12.88 23.24
C LEU A 218 -1.60 12.61 22.76
N PRO A 219 -1.79 11.77 21.71
CA PRO A 219 -3.12 11.30 21.33
C PRO A 219 -3.84 10.61 22.49
N SER A 220 -5.15 10.85 22.60
CA SER A 220 -5.97 10.36 23.72
C SER A 220 -5.97 8.83 23.86
N GLU A 221 -5.83 8.13 22.74
CA GLU A 221 -5.74 6.67 22.70
C GLU A 221 -4.44 6.13 23.30
N LEU A 222 -3.29 6.77 22.98
CA LEU A 222 -2.00 6.41 23.59
C LEU A 222 -1.96 6.76 25.09
N GLU A 223 -2.48 7.93 25.47
CA GLU A 223 -2.64 8.29 26.87
C GLU A 223 -3.46 7.21 27.61
N ARG A 224 -4.59 6.78 27.04
CA ARG A 224 -5.45 5.75 27.61
C ARG A 224 -4.70 4.42 27.79
N VAL A 225 -3.90 3.98 26.82
CA VAL A 225 -3.11 2.75 26.90
C VAL A 225 -2.09 2.83 28.03
N ILE A 226 -1.29 3.91 28.08
CA ILE A 226 -0.28 4.12 29.11
C ILE A 226 -0.91 4.11 30.51
N ARG A 227 -2.00 4.88 30.68
CA ARG A 227 -2.74 4.94 31.95
C ARG A 227 -3.33 3.59 32.35
N SER A 228 -3.81 2.83 31.37
CA SER A 228 -4.39 1.51 31.61
C SER A 228 -3.32 0.49 32.01
N MET A 229 -2.16 0.49 31.35
CA MET A 229 -1.05 -0.40 31.67
C MET A 229 -0.44 -0.11 33.05
N ALA A 230 -0.37 1.16 33.45
CA ALA A 230 0.15 1.60 34.74
C ALA A 230 -0.91 1.59 35.86
N ASP A 231 -2.15 1.20 35.57
CA ASP A 231 -3.30 1.28 36.48
C ASP A 231 -3.52 2.69 37.08
N LEU A 232 -3.39 3.72 36.24
CA LEU A 232 -3.53 5.15 36.57
C LEU A 232 -4.68 5.81 35.81
N ARG A 233 -5.85 5.16 35.79
CA ARG A 233 -7.01 5.58 34.99
C ARG A 233 -7.72 6.80 35.62
N ARG A 234 -8.47 7.50 34.78
CA ARG A 234 -9.46 8.46 35.22
C ARG A 234 -10.75 7.71 35.52
N VAL A 235 -11.31 7.88 36.74
CA VAL A 235 -12.56 7.27 37.16
C VAL A 235 -13.58 8.36 37.39
N THR A 236 -14.66 8.36 36.59
CA THR A 236 -15.74 9.31 36.77
C THR A 236 -16.92 8.60 37.43
N SER A 237 -17.29 9.04 38.64
CA SER A 237 -18.45 8.54 39.34
C SER A 237 -19.68 9.41 39.05
N ARG A 238 -20.87 8.76 38.95
CA ARG A 238 -22.14 9.50 38.81
C ARG A 238 -22.35 10.40 40.04
N ALA A 239 -22.84 11.63 39.79
CA ALA A 239 -23.29 12.52 40.87
C ALA A 239 -24.33 11.82 41.71
N LYS A 240 -24.21 11.94 43.06
CA LYS A 240 -25.18 11.37 43.98
C LYS A 240 -26.53 12.10 43.95
N LYS A 241 -26.57 13.33 43.45
CA LYS A 241 -27.77 14.14 43.26
C LYS A 241 -27.82 14.76 41.87
N PRO A 242 -28.99 14.98 41.27
CA PRO A 242 -29.11 15.55 39.90
C PRO A 242 -28.51 16.96 39.75
N SER A 243 -28.29 17.69 40.85
CA SER A 243 -27.70 19.02 40.87
C SER A 243 -26.17 19.03 41.03
N GLU A 244 -25.55 17.89 41.28
CA GLU A 244 -24.11 17.78 41.46
C GLU A 244 -23.42 17.36 40.16
N LYS A 245 -22.25 17.94 39.89
CA LYS A 245 -21.43 17.49 38.73
C LYS A 245 -20.78 16.14 39.06
N PRO A 246 -20.60 15.26 38.04
CA PRO A 246 -19.86 14.03 38.23
C PRO A 246 -18.45 14.32 38.78
N VAL A 247 -18.01 13.54 39.77
CA VAL A 247 -16.66 13.65 40.32
C VAL A 247 -15.73 12.76 39.52
N THR A 248 -14.67 13.36 38.95
CA THR A 248 -13.63 12.62 38.24
C THR A 248 -12.35 12.59 39.09
N VAL A 249 -11.94 11.40 39.47
CA VAL A 249 -10.66 11.14 40.14
C VAL A 249 -9.64 10.78 39.04
N ASP A 250 -8.48 11.46 39.02
CA ASP A 250 -7.38 11.22 38.09
C ASP A 250 -6.18 10.68 38.87
N HIS A 251 -6.05 9.34 38.89
CA HIS A 251 -5.00 8.67 39.66
C HIS A 251 -3.57 9.03 39.19
N LEU A 252 -3.38 9.45 37.95
CA LEU A 252 -2.07 9.94 37.47
C LEU A 252 -1.75 11.31 38.09
N LYS A 253 -2.74 12.20 38.20
CA LYS A 253 -2.54 13.49 38.90
C LYS A 253 -2.27 13.30 40.36
N GLU A 254 -2.98 12.40 41.03
CA GLU A 254 -2.72 12.05 42.44
C GLU A 254 -1.29 11.46 42.62
N LEU A 255 -0.79 10.70 41.64
CA LEU A 255 0.58 10.21 41.65
C LEU A 255 1.56 11.37 41.51
N MET A 256 1.32 12.30 40.57
CA MET A 256 2.18 13.47 40.37
C MET A 256 2.30 14.36 41.58
N GLU A 257 1.26 14.46 42.39
CA GLU A 257 1.27 15.24 43.65
C GLU A 257 2.16 14.61 44.73
N LYS A 258 2.49 13.32 44.63
CA LYS A 258 3.36 12.58 45.58
C LYS A 258 4.84 12.74 45.33
N PHE A 259 5.21 13.22 44.14
CA PHE A 259 6.62 13.38 43.74
C PHE A 259 6.88 14.82 43.31
N GLU A 260 7.97 15.41 43.78
CA GLU A 260 8.39 16.77 43.39
C GLU A 260 9.03 16.79 42.01
N ASP A 261 9.71 15.68 41.65
CA ASP A 261 10.46 15.54 40.40
C ASP A 261 9.65 14.79 39.32
N ALA A 262 9.69 15.31 38.09
CA ALA A 262 9.03 14.69 36.93
C ALA A 262 9.67 13.34 36.56
N ASP A 263 10.98 13.22 36.68
CA ASP A 263 11.71 11.99 36.34
C ASP A 263 11.36 10.85 37.30
N ALA A 264 11.11 11.17 38.58
CA ALA A 264 10.62 10.21 39.55
C ALA A 264 9.21 9.70 39.20
N VAL A 265 8.31 10.59 38.74
CA VAL A 265 6.98 10.19 38.25
C VAL A 265 7.09 9.30 37.02
N ILE A 266 7.94 9.66 36.05
CA ILE A 266 8.18 8.87 34.84
C ILE A 266 8.68 7.47 35.23
N GLY A 267 9.66 7.39 36.12
CA GLY A 267 10.20 6.11 36.63
C GLY A 267 9.12 5.23 37.25
N GLU A 268 8.25 5.81 38.08
CA GLU A 268 7.15 5.07 38.75
C GLU A 268 6.09 4.60 37.71
N VAL A 269 5.71 5.45 36.74
CA VAL A 269 4.78 5.05 35.69
C VAL A 269 5.38 3.89 34.87
N MET A 270 6.63 3.98 34.45
CA MET A 270 7.32 2.91 33.72
C MET A 270 7.38 1.61 34.52
N ALA A 271 7.73 1.68 35.82
CA ALA A 271 7.76 0.50 36.69
C ALA A 271 6.37 -0.17 36.82
N ARG A 272 5.30 0.61 36.93
CA ARG A 272 3.93 0.09 36.99
C ARG A 272 3.46 -0.57 35.69
N MET A 273 3.99 -0.14 34.54
CA MET A 273 3.65 -0.75 33.25
C MET A 273 4.16 -2.18 33.12
N LYS A 274 5.16 -2.61 33.92
CA LYS A 274 5.71 -3.98 33.97
C LYS A 274 6.10 -4.49 32.57
N LEU A 275 6.88 -3.70 31.82
CA LEU A 275 7.22 -4.00 30.42
C LEU A 275 8.03 -5.31 30.30
N GLU A 276 8.83 -5.66 31.29
CA GLU A 276 9.62 -6.90 31.37
C GLU A 276 8.76 -8.18 31.33
N SER A 277 7.49 -8.08 31.73
CA SER A 277 6.53 -9.19 31.66
C SER A 277 5.68 -9.20 30.39
N ARG A 278 5.82 -8.19 29.51
CA ARG A 278 5.00 -7.96 28.31
C ARG A 278 5.83 -8.17 27.04
N THR A 279 6.37 -9.36 26.90
CA THR A 279 7.33 -9.72 25.83
C THR A 279 6.73 -10.58 24.72
N GLU A 280 5.47 -10.98 24.85
CA GLU A 280 4.81 -11.76 23.80
C GLU A 280 4.60 -10.91 22.53
N THR A 281 4.82 -11.54 21.39
CA THR A 281 4.62 -10.94 20.06
C THR A 281 3.45 -11.54 19.31
N GLN A 282 2.94 -12.71 19.76
CA GLN A 282 1.80 -13.36 19.11
C GLN A 282 0.99 -14.25 20.04
N LEU A 283 -0.27 -14.43 19.69
CA LEU A 283 -1.18 -15.41 20.24
C LEU A 283 -1.77 -16.23 19.11
N ILE A 284 -1.75 -17.55 19.21
CA ILE A 284 -2.38 -18.47 18.23
C ILE A 284 -3.44 -19.27 18.95
N LEU A 285 -4.62 -19.37 18.34
CA LEU A 285 -5.69 -20.22 18.86
C LEU A 285 -5.39 -21.69 18.54
N SER A 286 -5.26 -22.50 19.57
CA SER A 286 -4.74 -23.89 19.47
C SER A 286 -5.72 -24.90 18.89
N LYS A 287 -7.00 -24.56 18.74
CA LYS A 287 -8.04 -25.38 18.09
C LYS A 287 -9.07 -24.47 17.44
N ASP A 288 -9.50 -24.82 16.25
CA ASP A 288 -10.68 -24.24 15.61
C ASP A 288 -11.91 -24.58 16.45
N THR A 289 -12.42 -23.59 17.19
CA THR A 289 -13.56 -23.75 18.07
C THR A 289 -14.66 -22.76 17.70
N GLU A 290 -15.91 -23.17 17.88
CA GLU A 290 -17.02 -22.21 17.97
C GLU A 290 -16.60 -21.05 18.89
N GLY A 291 -16.67 -19.80 18.39
CA GLY A 291 -16.26 -18.60 19.15
C GLY A 291 -14.89 -18.02 18.81
N SER A 292 -14.25 -18.46 17.71
CA SER A 292 -12.96 -17.88 17.25
C SER A 292 -13.01 -16.36 17.04
N MET A 293 -14.13 -15.83 16.51
CA MET A 293 -14.33 -14.38 16.32
C MET A 293 -14.49 -13.65 17.68
N ASP A 294 -15.16 -14.25 18.64
CA ASP A 294 -15.30 -13.67 20.00
C ASP A 294 -13.96 -13.66 20.74
N TRP A 295 -13.17 -14.73 20.55
CA TRP A 295 -11.81 -14.80 21.08
C TRP A 295 -10.92 -13.70 20.50
N LEU A 296 -10.95 -13.49 19.17
CA LEU A 296 -10.26 -12.40 18.50
C LEU A 296 -10.71 -11.04 19.04
N SER A 297 -12.03 -10.79 19.06
CA SER A 297 -12.60 -9.52 19.52
C SER A 297 -12.18 -9.19 20.96
N SER A 298 -12.26 -10.18 21.88
CA SER A 298 -11.86 -10.01 23.27
C SER A 298 -10.38 -9.66 23.42
N ASN A 299 -9.48 -10.38 22.71
CA ASN A 299 -8.05 -10.15 22.84
C ASN A 299 -7.61 -8.87 22.13
N ILE A 300 -8.12 -8.58 20.92
CA ILE A 300 -7.86 -7.32 20.22
C ILE A 300 -8.29 -6.13 21.09
N SER A 301 -9.47 -6.19 21.69
CA SER A 301 -9.97 -5.15 22.60
C SER A 301 -9.01 -4.94 23.77
N LYS A 302 -8.60 -6.02 24.46
CA LYS A 302 -7.65 -5.93 25.58
C LYS A 302 -6.30 -5.34 25.18
N ILE A 303 -5.77 -5.72 24.01
CA ILE A 303 -4.52 -5.19 23.47
C ILE A 303 -4.68 -3.70 23.16
N ASN A 304 -5.73 -3.33 22.42
CA ASN A 304 -6.00 -1.96 22.03
C ASN A 304 -6.21 -0.99 23.21
N TYR A 305 -6.70 -1.51 24.35
CA TYR A 305 -6.88 -0.73 25.56
C TYR A 305 -5.72 -0.85 26.58
N GLY A 306 -4.62 -1.54 26.24
CA GLY A 306 -3.48 -1.75 27.14
C GLY A 306 -3.80 -2.62 28.35
N GLN A 307 -4.83 -3.47 28.27
CA GLN A 307 -5.29 -4.33 29.36
C GLN A 307 -4.77 -5.75 29.25
N HIS A 308 -4.21 -6.14 28.12
CA HIS A 308 -3.68 -7.48 27.94
C HIS A 308 -2.34 -7.63 28.68
N PRO A 309 -2.18 -8.66 29.58
CA PRO A 309 -1.02 -8.73 30.47
C PRO A 309 0.31 -9.09 29.78
N LYS A 310 0.24 -9.63 28.56
CA LYS A 310 1.40 -10.17 27.83
C LYS A 310 1.99 -9.23 26.77
N PHE A 311 1.21 -8.21 26.32
CA PHE A 311 1.63 -7.27 25.28
C PHE A 311 1.93 -5.90 25.84
N SER A 312 2.93 -5.25 25.26
CA SER A 312 3.29 -3.87 25.49
C SER A 312 2.42 -2.91 24.66
N VAL A 313 2.81 -1.64 24.53
CA VAL A 313 2.09 -0.64 23.72
C VAL A 313 2.15 -1.04 22.26
N PRO A 314 1.02 -1.30 21.57
CA PRO A 314 1.04 -1.75 20.20
C PRO A 314 1.39 -0.62 19.23
N GLN A 315 2.25 -0.92 18.28
CA GLN A 315 2.54 -0.12 17.09
C GLN A 315 1.71 -0.60 15.89
N ARG A 316 1.53 -1.92 15.78
CA ARG A 316 0.70 -2.59 14.78
C ARG A 316 0.08 -3.85 15.37
N ILE A 317 -1.16 -4.10 15.03
CA ILE A 317 -1.86 -5.35 15.35
C ILE A 317 -2.13 -6.08 14.04
N THR A 318 -1.65 -7.32 13.91
CA THR A 318 -1.94 -8.17 12.76
C THR A 318 -2.87 -9.30 13.19
N VAL A 319 -4.06 -9.31 12.63
CA VAL A 319 -5.05 -10.39 12.81
C VAL A 319 -4.76 -11.47 11.78
N LEU A 320 -4.54 -12.69 12.26
CA LEU A 320 -4.26 -13.87 11.45
C LEU A 320 -5.53 -14.70 11.32
N LEU A 321 -5.92 -15.04 10.10
CA LEU A 321 -7.17 -15.72 9.79
C LEU A 321 -6.95 -16.87 8.81
N PRO A 322 -7.60 -18.03 8.99
CA PRO A 322 -7.74 -19.04 7.94
C PRO A 322 -8.46 -18.44 6.72
N LEU A 323 -8.13 -18.94 5.54
CA LEU A 323 -8.69 -18.43 4.27
C LEU A 323 -10.23 -18.45 4.28
N GLU A 324 -10.82 -19.46 4.88
CA GLU A 324 -12.27 -19.66 4.99
C GLU A 324 -12.98 -18.64 5.89
N ALA A 325 -12.22 -17.92 6.72
CA ALA A 325 -12.78 -16.90 7.60
C ALA A 325 -13.04 -15.57 6.88
N LEU A 326 -12.37 -15.32 5.76
CA LEU A 326 -12.66 -14.19 4.87
C LEU A 326 -13.68 -14.58 3.81
N ARG A 327 -14.24 -13.58 3.14
CA ARG A 327 -15.09 -13.81 1.97
C ARG A 327 -14.30 -14.46 0.84
N GLU A 328 -14.97 -15.34 0.09
CA GLU A 328 -14.35 -16.09 -1.00
C GLU A 328 -13.77 -15.16 -2.08
N THR A 329 -12.54 -15.46 -2.50
CA THR A 329 -11.81 -14.75 -3.55
C THR A 329 -10.68 -15.65 -4.08
N PRO A 330 -10.32 -15.54 -5.38
CA PRO A 330 -9.17 -16.27 -5.92
C PRO A 330 -7.81 -15.75 -5.43
N PHE A 331 -7.78 -14.62 -4.70
CA PHE A 331 -6.58 -13.94 -4.25
C PHE A 331 -6.34 -14.10 -2.75
N LEU A 332 -5.07 -13.94 -2.36
CA LEU A 332 -4.67 -13.85 -0.96
C LEU A 332 -4.69 -12.38 -0.55
N ILE A 333 -5.79 -11.94 0.06
CA ILE A 333 -5.99 -10.52 0.36
C ILE A 333 -5.52 -10.22 1.78
N SER A 334 -4.63 -9.22 1.91
CA SER A 334 -4.36 -8.55 3.17
C SER A 334 -5.17 -7.26 3.25
N VAL A 335 -5.86 -7.04 4.36
CA VAL A 335 -6.64 -5.80 4.55
C VAL A 335 -5.98 -4.95 5.64
N ILE A 336 -5.85 -3.65 5.40
CA ILE A 336 -5.15 -2.72 6.27
C ILE A 336 -6.10 -1.60 6.67
N ASP A 337 -6.40 -1.49 7.98
CA ASP A 337 -7.05 -0.32 8.57
C ASP A 337 -5.98 0.65 9.03
N THR A 338 -5.76 1.69 8.26
CA THR A 338 -4.75 2.69 8.62
C THR A 338 -5.24 3.57 9.77
N LYS A 339 -4.29 4.04 10.57
CA LYS A 339 -4.58 5.03 11.60
C LYS A 339 -5.23 6.27 10.99
N GLY A 340 -6.33 6.72 11.55
CA GLY A 340 -7.09 7.86 11.05
C GLY A 340 -6.23 9.10 10.81
N VAL A 341 -6.52 9.80 9.73
CA VAL A 341 -5.79 11.02 9.33
C VAL A 341 -6.30 12.23 10.09
N GLU A 342 -5.37 13.01 10.64
CA GLU A 342 -5.63 14.29 11.32
C GLU A 342 -4.77 15.39 10.72
N GLY A 343 -5.15 15.90 9.58
CA GLY A 343 -4.49 17.02 8.94
C GLY A 343 -3.52 16.61 7.84
N THR A 344 -2.30 16.13 8.14
CA THR A 344 -1.38 15.75 7.08
C THR A 344 -1.66 14.34 6.52
N THR A 345 -1.68 14.26 5.21
CA THR A 345 -1.72 13.03 4.42
C THR A 345 -0.31 12.55 4.06
N GLN A 346 0.70 13.40 4.24
CA GLN A 346 2.11 13.09 3.95
C GLN A 346 2.76 12.30 5.10
N ARG A 347 2.27 11.10 5.29
CA ARG A 347 2.75 10.13 6.28
C ARG A 347 3.39 8.93 5.56
N PRO A 348 4.55 8.43 6.06
CA PRO A 348 5.23 7.30 5.44
C PRO A 348 4.39 6.02 5.34
N ASP A 349 3.55 5.75 6.34
CA ASP A 349 2.67 4.58 6.38
C ASP A 349 1.56 4.66 5.30
N LEU A 350 0.98 5.84 5.07
CA LEU A 350 -0.02 6.04 4.02
C LEU A 350 0.62 5.97 2.63
N MET A 351 1.76 6.65 2.45
CA MET A 351 2.48 6.65 1.18
C MET A 351 2.92 5.24 0.78
N ALA A 352 3.33 4.41 1.74
CA ALA A 352 3.68 3.02 1.46
C ALA A 352 2.51 2.21 0.87
N GLN A 353 1.27 2.48 1.30
CA GLN A 353 0.08 1.81 0.76
C GLN A 353 -0.31 2.36 -0.62
N ILE A 354 -0.22 3.68 -0.81
CA ILE A 354 -0.56 4.35 -2.08
C ILE A 354 0.41 3.96 -3.20
N GLU A 355 1.70 3.87 -2.88
CA GLU A 355 2.76 3.55 -3.86
C GLU A 355 2.92 2.04 -4.12
N ASP A 356 2.35 1.18 -3.29
CA ASP A 356 2.42 -0.27 -3.52
C ASP A 356 1.57 -0.66 -4.74
N PRO A 357 2.18 -1.21 -5.82
CA PRO A 357 1.48 -1.56 -7.06
C PRO A 357 0.48 -2.71 -6.89
N ARG A 358 0.48 -3.41 -5.75
CA ARG A 358 -0.41 -4.52 -5.44
C ARG A 358 -1.57 -4.14 -4.55
N THR A 359 -1.57 -2.89 -4.04
CA THR A 359 -2.55 -2.42 -3.05
C THR A 359 -3.60 -1.53 -3.70
N VAL A 360 -4.87 -1.87 -3.50
CA VAL A 360 -6.02 -0.99 -3.74
C VAL A 360 -6.21 -0.11 -2.53
N THR A 361 -6.12 1.19 -2.70
CA THR A 361 -6.27 2.18 -1.62
C THR A 361 -7.70 2.75 -1.63
N VAL A 362 -8.45 2.43 -0.57
CA VAL A 362 -9.83 2.84 -0.37
C VAL A 362 -9.87 4.11 0.46
N LEU A 363 -10.16 5.23 -0.18
CA LEU A 363 -10.32 6.52 0.47
C LEU A 363 -11.73 6.60 1.08
N CYS A 364 -11.83 6.69 2.40
CA CYS A 364 -13.12 6.72 3.09
C CYS A 364 -13.50 8.14 3.49
N CYS A 365 -14.74 8.52 3.22
CA CYS A 365 -15.31 9.81 3.65
C CYS A 365 -16.75 9.65 4.17
N LYS A 366 -17.23 10.68 4.85
CA LYS A 366 -18.64 10.75 5.25
C LYS A 366 -19.51 11.16 4.08
N PHE A 367 -20.75 10.72 4.07
CA PHE A 367 -21.71 11.08 3.03
C PHE A 367 -21.95 12.60 2.98
N SER A 368 -22.05 13.27 4.15
CA SER A 368 -22.39 14.69 4.26
C SER A 368 -21.39 15.64 3.58
N ASP A 369 -20.12 15.26 3.56
CA ASP A 369 -19.02 16.10 3.07
C ASP A 369 -18.15 15.43 1.98
N ALA A 370 -18.68 14.36 1.34
CA ALA A 370 -18.00 13.67 0.24
C ALA A 370 -17.73 14.61 -0.95
N PRO A 371 -16.49 14.52 -1.54
CA PRO A 371 -15.46 13.51 -1.35
C PRO A 371 -14.58 13.69 -0.10
N GLY A 372 -14.73 14.80 0.66
CA GLY A 372 -13.98 15.06 1.89
C GLY A 372 -12.54 15.55 1.68
N GLY A 373 -12.01 16.25 2.69
CA GLY A 373 -10.70 16.91 2.59
C GLY A 373 -9.53 15.95 2.46
N VAL A 374 -9.56 14.80 3.15
CA VAL A 374 -8.47 13.81 3.11
C VAL A 374 -8.38 13.12 1.75
N PRO A 375 -9.46 12.59 1.14
CA PRO A 375 -9.41 12.05 -0.21
C PRO A 375 -8.91 13.07 -1.25
N LEU A 376 -9.46 14.29 -1.25
CA LEU A 376 -9.02 15.35 -2.17
C LEU A 376 -7.53 15.67 -2.02
N SER A 377 -7.02 15.72 -0.77
CA SER A 377 -5.59 15.95 -0.53
C SER A 377 -4.73 14.81 -1.08
N ILE A 378 -5.11 13.55 -0.86
CA ILE A 378 -4.36 12.37 -1.34
C ILE A 378 -4.33 12.32 -2.86
N ILE A 379 -5.47 12.54 -3.54
CA ILE A 379 -5.54 12.55 -5.00
C ILE A 379 -4.63 13.66 -5.56
N ARG A 380 -4.75 14.89 -5.02
CA ARG A 380 -3.92 16.03 -5.46
C ARG A 380 -2.44 15.78 -5.22
N GLU A 381 -2.06 15.28 -4.05
CA GLU A 381 -0.67 14.97 -3.70
C GLU A 381 -0.10 13.85 -4.57
N SER A 382 -0.90 12.84 -4.91
CA SER A 382 -0.50 11.78 -5.84
C SER A 382 -0.17 12.37 -7.22
N LEU A 383 -1.01 13.24 -7.76
CA LEU A 383 -0.76 13.92 -9.03
C LEU A 383 0.46 14.85 -8.96
N GLU A 384 0.57 15.70 -7.93
CA GLU A 384 1.68 16.63 -7.76
C GLU A 384 3.03 15.94 -7.55
N SER A 385 3.03 14.73 -6.97
CA SER A 385 4.24 13.94 -6.73
C SER A 385 4.59 12.99 -7.87
N GLY A 386 3.78 12.91 -8.93
CA GLY A 386 3.97 12.00 -10.05
C GLY A 386 3.76 10.53 -9.68
N SER A 387 2.89 10.23 -8.72
CA SER A 387 2.45 8.87 -8.40
C SER A 387 1.56 8.32 -9.51
N ASP A 388 1.69 7.02 -9.82
CA ASP A 388 0.83 6.34 -10.80
C ASP A 388 -0.46 5.76 -10.18
N ALA A 389 -0.70 6.01 -8.90
CA ALA A 389 -1.80 5.40 -8.16
C ALA A 389 -3.18 5.80 -8.71
N VAL A 390 -3.30 7.01 -9.27
CA VAL A 390 -4.53 7.50 -9.92
C VAL A 390 -4.67 6.87 -11.32
N ASP A 391 -3.64 6.97 -12.15
CA ASP A 391 -3.65 6.48 -13.54
C ASP A 391 -3.82 4.96 -13.62
N SER A 392 -3.35 4.23 -12.62
CA SER A 392 -3.50 2.76 -12.51
C SER A 392 -4.81 2.33 -11.84
N GLU A 393 -5.74 3.26 -11.58
CA GLU A 393 -7.04 3.03 -10.91
C GLU A 393 -6.93 2.30 -9.56
N ARG A 394 -5.81 2.47 -8.84
CA ARG A 394 -5.58 1.89 -7.52
C ARG A 394 -6.19 2.70 -6.39
N LEU A 395 -6.55 3.96 -6.64
CA LEU A 395 -7.32 4.78 -5.72
C LEU A 395 -8.80 4.65 -6.02
N CYS A 396 -9.61 4.46 -4.98
CA CYS A 396 -11.06 4.48 -5.08
C CYS A 396 -11.67 5.16 -3.84
N LEU A 397 -12.87 5.70 -3.97
CA LEU A 397 -13.59 6.41 -2.92
C LEU A 397 -14.74 5.55 -2.40
N LEU A 398 -14.76 5.31 -1.09
CA LEU A 398 -15.87 4.67 -0.38
C LEU A 398 -16.56 5.69 0.51
N VAL A 399 -17.76 6.07 0.12
CA VAL A 399 -18.60 7.00 0.87
C VAL A 399 -19.41 6.22 1.90
N LEU A 400 -19.39 6.67 3.16
CA LEU A 400 -20.01 5.98 4.29
C LEU A 400 -21.21 6.80 4.81
N PRO A 401 -22.43 6.57 4.29
CA PRO A 401 -23.63 7.20 4.78
C PRO A 401 -23.98 6.73 6.19
N ARG A 402 -24.56 7.62 6.96
CA ARG A 402 -25.26 7.28 8.21
C ARG A 402 -26.75 7.10 7.92
N GLU A 403 -27.45 6.58 8.91
CA GLU A 403 -28.89 6.33 8.81
C GLU A 403 -29.64 7.52 8.22
N ASN A 404 -30.34 7.29 7.12
CA ASN A 404 -31.17 8.25 6.38
C ASN A 404 -30.46 9.51 5.81
N GLU A 405 -29.12 9.56 5.77
CA GLU A 405 -28.43 10.71 5.14
C GLU A 405 -28.69 10.79 3.63
N ALA A 406 -28.76 9.66 2.94
CA ALA A 406 -29.03 9.61 1.49
C ALA A 406 -30.41 10.16 1.14
N LEU A 407 -31.42 9.94 2.00
CA LEU A 407 -32.78 10.45 1.79
C LEU A 407 -32.95 11.95 2.11
N LYS A 408 -31.93 12.58 2.70
CA LYS A 408 -31.98 13.99 3.11
C LYS A 408 -31.17 14.91 2.21
N ILE A 409 -30.43 14.35 1.28
CA ILE A 409 -29.67 15.15 0.31
C ILE A 409 -30.65 15.91 -0.59
N VAL A 410 -30.23 17.07 -1.05
CA VAL A 410 -31.05 17.91 -1.95
C VAL A 410 -30.34 17.96 -3.30
N ASN A 411 -31.08 17.69 -4.36
CA ASN A 411 -30.59 17.83 -5.73
C ASN A 411 -30.58 19.31 -6.19
N ASP A 412 -30.04 19.58 -7.37
CA ASP A 412 -29.96 20.94 -7.94
C ASP A 412 -31.32 21.63 -8.13
N SER A 413 -32.42 20.86 -8.17
CA SER A 413 -33.78 21.38 -8.27
C SER A 413 -34.43 21.63 -6.91
N GLY A 414 -33.76 21.40 -5.82
CA GLY A 414 -34.27 21.59 -4.45
C GLY A 414 -35.14 20.43 -3.94
N ASN A 415 -35.15 19.29 -4.61
CA ASN A 415 -35.94 18.12 -4.22
C ASN A 415 -35.07 17.10 -3.46
N THR A 416 -35.71 16.38 -2.51
CA THR A 416 -35.12 15.24 -1.82
C THR A 416 -35.37 13.95 -2.61
N PRO A 417 -34.44 12.96 -2.55
CA PRO A 417 -34.61 11.66 -3.21
C PRO A 417 -35.80 10.87 -2.70
N SER A 418 -36.33 10.03 -3.57
CA SER A 418 -37.43 9.10 -3.25
C SER A 418 -36.92 7.84 -2.52
N ASP A 419 -35.71 7.44 -2.79
CA ASP A 419 -35.05 6.27 -2.19
C ASP A 419 -33.55 6.48 -1.98
N ILE A 420 -32.88 5.49 -1.41
CA ILE A 420 -31.45 5.54 -1.07
C ILE A 420 -30.59 5.57 -2.34
N GLU A 421 -30.96 4.83 -3.38
CA GLU A 421 -30.19 4.74 -4.63
C GLU A 421 -30.19 6.09 -5.37
N GLU A 422 -31.34 6.76 -5.44
CA GLU A 422 -31.42 8.12 -5.98
C GLU A 422 -30.55 9.09 -5.16
N GLY A 423 -30.54 8.93 -3.83
CA GLY A 423 -29.69 9.71 -2.93
C GLY A 423 -28.21 9.50 -3.18
N TYR A 424 -27.79 8.27 -3.47
CA TYR A 424 -26.41 7.95 -3.84
C TYR A 424 -26.06 8.57 -5.20
N ALA A 425 -26.93 8.45 -6.21
CA ALA A 425 -26.71 9.04 -7.52
C ALA A 425 -26.57 10.58 -7.46
N VAL A 426 -27.40 11.26 -6.65
CA VAL A 426 -27.29 12.72 -6.44
C VAL A 426 -25.93 13.06 -5.81
N ARG A 427 -25.48 12.29 -4.81
CA ARG A 427 -24.18 12.54 -4.17
C ARG A 427 -23.02 12.25 -5.12
N GLU A 428 -23.10 11.20 -5.92
CA GLU A 428 -22.07 10.86 -6.91
C GLU A 428 -21.90 11.99 -7.93
N ALA A 429 -23.02 12.52 -8.48
CA ALA A 429 -22.98 13.67 -9.39
C ALA A 429 -22.33 14.91 -8.75
N GLN A 430 -22.56 15.15 -7.44
CA GLN A 430 -21.91 16.25 -6.71
C GLN A 430 -20.41 16.01 -6.52
N ILE A 431 -19.98 14.76 -6.31
CA ILE A 431 -18.55 14.38 -6.21
C ILE A 431 -17.87 14.62 -7.56
N ASP A 432 -18.47 14.17 -8.66
CA ASP A 432 -17.93 14.38 -10.01
C ASP A 432 -17.80 15.86 -10.34
N GLN A 433 -18.80 16.66 -9.98
CA GLN A 433 -18.75 18.12 -10.16
C GLN A 433 -17.63 18.76 -9.33
N GLN A 434 -17.40 18.27 -8.10
CA GLN A 434 -16.31 18.76 -7.25
C GLN A 434 -14.95 18.40 -7.86
N PHE A 435 -14.75 17.16 -8.33
CA PHE A 435 -13.52 16.77 -9.02
C PHE A 435 -13.26 17.62 -10.26
N ALA A 436 -14.27 17.84 -11.09
CA ALA A 436 -14.16 18.70 -12.27
C ALA A 436 -13.82 20.15 -11.90
N THR A 437 -14.43 20.69 -10.84
CA THR A 437 -14.14 22.05 -10.34
C THR A 437 -12.72 22.20 -9.83
N ASP A 438 -12.20 21.16 -9.14
CA ASP A 438 -10.84 21.14 -8.60
C ASP A 438 -9.79 20.74 -9.65
N GLY A 439 -10.20 20.42 -10.89
CA GLY A 439 -9.30 19.95 -11.95
C GLY A 439 -8.67 18.60 -11.65
N LEU A 440 -9.37 17.75 -10.89
CA LEU A 440 -8.93 16.41 -10.53
C LEU A 440 -9.57 15.36 -11.43
N PRO A 441 -8.89 14.25 -11.73
CA PRO A 441 -9.49 13.13 -12.44
C PRO A 441 -10.53 12.43 -11.58
N ASN A 442 -11.55 11.88 -12.22
CA ASN A 442 -12.50 11.01 -11.54
C ASN A 442 -11.83 9.70 -11.13
N ILE A 443 -12.14 9.24 -9.94
CA ILE A 443 -11.76 7.93 -9.43
C ILE A 443 -13.02 7.10 -9.18
N PRO A 444 -12.94 5.76 -9.16
CA PRO A 444 -14.10 4.92 -8.86
C PRO A 444 -14.72 5.24 -7.50
N VAL A 445 -16.03 5.44 -7.47
CA VAL A 445 -16.81 5.77 -6.26
C VAL A 445 -17.78 4.64 -5.95
N ASN A 446 -17.99 4.34 -4.67
CA ASN A 446 -19.06 3.49 -4.20
C ASN A 446 -19.58 3.96 -2.84
N PHE A 447 -20.76 3.49 -2.45
CA PHE A 447 -21.44 3.84 -1.21
C PHE A 447 -21.65 2.60 -0.37
N PHE A 448 -21.51 2.72 0.96
CA PHE A 448 -21.76 1.61 1.87
C PHE A 448 -22.34 2.11 3.21
N GLN A 449 -23.64 1.93 3.39
CA GLN A 449 -24.32 2.14 4.68
C GLN A 449 -24.34 0.83 5.46
N VAL A 450 -23.51 0.77 6.51
CA VAL A 450 -23.42 -0.40 7.39
C VAL A 450 -24.78 -0.75 8.00
N GLY A 451 -25.20 -2.00 7.85
CA GLY A 451 -26.47 -2.51 8.35
C GLY A 451 -27.68 -2.35 7.42
N THR A 452 -27.47 -1.68 6.27
CA THR A 452 -28.51 -1.51 5.21
C THR A 452 -28.05 -2.15 3.90
N ASP A 453 -26.86 -1.77 3.44
CA ASP A 453 -26.32 -2.26 2.18
C ASP A 453 -25.66 -3.63 2.36
N GLU A 454 -25.66 -4.43 1.30
CA GLU A 454 -25.07 -5.76 1.31
C GLU A 454 -23.54 -5.67 1.22
N PRO A 455 -22.79 -6.16 2.24
CA PRO A 455 -21.34 -6.07 2.25
C PRO A 455 -20.66 -6.85 1.12
N GLU A 456 -21.30 -7.91 0.60
CA GLU A 456 -20.84 -8.73 -0.52
C GLU A 456 -20.63 -7.90 -1.79
N GLY A 457 -21.54 -6.97 -2.06
CA GLY A 457 -21.44 -6.07 -3.21
C GLY A 457 -20.18 -5.22 -3.15
N ILE A 458 -19.85 -4.68 -1.98
CA ILE A 458 -18.63 -3.89 -1.77
C ILE A 458 -17.38 -4.76 -1.85
N TRP A 459 -17.41 -5.97 -1.26
CA TRP A 459 -16.29 -6.90 -1.39
C TRP A 459 -15.99 -7.26 -2.84
N HIS A 460 -17.04 -7.56 -3.61
CA HIS A 460 -16.91 -7.84 -5.04
C HIS A 460 -16.38 -6.62 -5.82
N TRP A 461 -16.87 -5.42 -5.51
CA TRP A 461 -16.36 -4.20 -6.13
C TRP A 461 -14.87 -3.96 -5.82
N LEU A 462 -14.41 -4.20 -4.58
CA LEU A 462 -12.99 -4.07 -4.22
C LEU A 462 -12.13 -5.14 -4.90
N THR A 463 -12.59 -6.39 -4.95
CA THR A 463 -11.86 -7.47 -5.60
C THR A 463 -11.80 -7.29 -7.12
N SER A 464 -12.82 -6.70 -7.76
CA SER A 464 -12.80 -6.37 -9.19
C SER A 464 -11.72 -5.33 -9.53
N ARG A 465 -11.34 -4.44 -8.59
CA ARG A 465 -10.19 -3.54 -8.79
C ARG A 465 -8.87 -4.32 -8.83
N ILE A 466 -8.71 -5.32 -7.96
CA ILE A 466 -7.55 -6.23 -8.00
C ILE A 466 -7.52 -6.99 -9.34
N GLU A 467 -8.68 -7.47 -9.80
CA GLU A 467 -8.78 -8.12 -11.11
C GLU A 467 -8.39 -7.19 -12.26
N ALA A 468 -8.78 -5.91 -12.22
CA ALA A 468 -8.38 -4.92 -13.22
C ALA A 468 -6.86 -4.67 -13.24
N ILE A 469 -6.22 -4.55 -12.06
CA ILE A 469 -4.77 -4.45 -11.95
C ILE A 469 -4.09 -5.66 -12.59
N ARG A 470 -4.56 -6.87 -12.30
CA ARG A 470 -4.02 -8.10 -12.87
C ARG A 470 -4.28 -8.21 -14.36
N ALA A 471 -5.48 -7.87 -14.82
CA ALA A 471 -5.84 -7.87 -16.25
C ALA A 471 -4.93 -6.95 -17.08
N ALA A 472 -4.59 -5.77 -16.56
CA ALA A 472 -3.62 -4.88 -17.21
C ALA A 472 -2.23 -5.53 -17.33
N LYS A 473 -1.79 -6.27 -16.32
CA LYS A 473 -0.52 -7.03 -16.36
C LYS A 473 -0.57 -8.21 -17.34
N VAL A 474 -1.66 -8.95 -17.34
CA VAL A 474 -1.89 -10.04 -18.31
C VAL A 474 -1.86 -9.51 -19.74
N GLU A 475 -2.47 -8.37 -20.01
CA GLU A 475 -2.44 -7.75 -21.34
C GLU A 475 -1.03 -7.35 -21.76
N ARG A 476 -0.22 -6.78 -20.85
CA ARG A 476 1.20 -6.51 -21.11
C ARG A 476 1.99 -7.78 -21.42
N ILE A 477 1.76 -8.88 -20.69
CA ILE A 477 2.41 -10.17 -20.99
C ILE A 477 2.06 -10.63 -22.41
N LYS A 478 0.79 -10.55 -22.81
CA LYS A 478 0.37 -10.90 -24.18
C LYS A 478 1.07 -10.04 -25.22
N GLN A 479 1.17 -8.73 -25.00
CA GLN A 479 1.90 -7.83 -25.89
C GLN A 479 3.37 -8.20 -25.99
N HIS A 480 4.05 -8.49 -24.89
CA HIS A 480 5.44 -8.92 -24.87
C HIS A 480 5.64 -10.30 -25.52
N VAL A 481 4.72 -11.24 -25.34
CA VAL A 481 4.75 -12.55 -26.01
C VAL A 481 4.61 -12.38 -27.52
N ALA A 482 3.65 -11.57 -27.98
CA ALA A 482 3.49 -11.26 -29.39
C ALA A 482 4.72 -10.55 -29.98
N ALA A 483 5.31 -9.63 -29.23
CA ALA A 483 6.54 -8.96 -29.64
C ALA A 483 7.72 -9.94 -29.76
N ALA A 484 7.84 -10.90 -28.85
CA ALA A 484 8.86 -11.96 -28.93
C ALA A 484 8.68 -12.82 -30.20
N GLU A 485 7.46 -13.17 -30.55
CA GLU A 485 7.16 -13.91 -31.79
C GLU A 485 7.50 -13.09 -33.05
N ASN A 486 7.14 -11.81 -33.06
CA ASN A 486 7.48 -10.91 -34.16
C ASN A 486 9.00 -10.73 -34.33
N LEU A 487 9.74 -10.57 -33.23
CA LEU A 487 11.19 -10.44 -33.26
C LEU A 487 11.84 -11.67 -33.89
N VAL A 488 11.40 -12.86 -33.50
CA VAL A 488 11.96 -14.13 -34.04
C VAL A 488 11.63 -14.34 -35.52
N MET A 489 10.44 -13.88 -35.99
CA MET A 489 9.97 -14.16 -37.34
C MET A 489 10.38 -13.11 -38.37
N HIS A 490 10.59 -11.87 -37.99
CA HIS A 490 10.65 -10.73 -38.92
C HIS A 490 11.85 -9.81 -38.75
N ALA A 491 12.91 -10.21 -38.04
CA ALA A 491 14.11 -9.40 -37.89
C ALA A 491 14.80 -9.14 -39.22
N ASP A 492 14.93 -7.87 -39.64
CA ASP A 492 15.67 -7.40 -40.81
C ASP A 492 16.89 -6.62 -40.34
N VAL A 493 18.00 -7.32 -40.15
CA VAL A 493 19.26 -6.78 -39.56
C VAL A 493 19.80 -5.55 -40.29
N ALA A 494 19.71 -5.50 -41.60
CA ALA A 494 20.29 -4.40 -42.38
C ALA A 494 19.48 -3.09 -42.18
N LYS A 495 18.17 -3.18 -42.26
CA LYS A 495 17.29 -2.00 -42.01
C LYS A 495 17.32 -1.60 -40.56
N THR A 496 17.34 -2.57 -39.63
CA THR A 496 17.48 -2.34 -38.21
C THR A 496 18.72 -1.53 -37.86
N ARG A 497 19.87 -1.88 -38.44
CA ARG A 497 21.13 -1.14 -38.22
C ARG A 497 21.05 0.32 -38.65
N GLN A 498 20.44 0.58 -39.82
CA GLN A 498 20.22 1.96 -40.30
C GLN A 498 19.26 2.74 -39.41
N ALA A 499 18.13 2.14 -39.01
CA ALA A 499 17.15 2.76 -38.11
C ALA A 499 17.77 3.06 -36.73
N ARG A 500 18.54 2.13 -36.19
CA ARG A 500 19.24 2.28 -34.91
C ARG A 500 20.16 3.49 -34.86
N ARG A 501 20.90 3.77 -35.92
CA ARG A 501 21.74 4.98 -36.01
C ARG A 501 20.91 6.26 -35.91
N THR A 502 19.80 6.34 -36.64
CA THR A 502 18.90 7.52 -36.56
C THR A 502 18.30 7.70 -35.18
N ILE A 503 17.92 6.59 -34.54
CA ILE A 503 17.40 6.59 -33.17
C ILE A 503 18.47 7.02 -32.18
N ALA A 504 19.67 6.45 -32.26
CA ALA A 504 20.80 6.80 -31.41
C ALA A 504 21.13 8.31 -31.47
N ASP A 505 21.18 8.88 -32.65
CA ASP A 505 21.37 10.32 -32.84
C ASP A 505 20.29 11.17 -32.20
N THR A 506 19.02 10.73 -32.28
CA THR A 506 17.88 11.45 -31.69
C THR A 506 17.91 11.39 -30.18
N ILE A 507 18.20 10.21 -29.62
CA ILE A 507 18.31 10.01 -28.16
C ILE A 507 19.51 10.78 -27.61
N ALA A 508 20.69 10.74 -28.29
CA ALA A 508 21.88 11.49 -27.89
C ALA A 508 21.60 13.00 -27.81
N LYS A 509 20.90 13.55 -28.82
CA LYS A 509 20.48 14.95 -28.82
C LYS A 509 19.51 15.28 -27.68
N ALA A 510 18.60 14.37 -27.36
CA ALA A 510 17.70 14.54 -26.23
C ALA A 510 18.47 14.50 -24.90
N ALA A 511 19.37 13.54 -24.70
CA ALA A 511 20.21 13.44 -23.50
C ALA A 511 21.06 14.71 -23.30
N GLU A 512 21.72 15.20 -24.34
CA GLU A 512 22.53 16.43 -24.28
C GLU A 512 21.65 17.65 -23.96
N ARG A 513 20.49 17.77 -24.60
CA ARG A 513 19.55 18.88 -24.36
C ARG A 513 19.05 18.94 -22.92
N PHE A 514 18.82 17.80 -22.31
CA PHE A 514 18.23 17.68 -20.98
C PHE A 514 19.25 17.30 -19.89
N ARG A 515 20.54 17.34 -20.22
CA ARG A 515 21.64 17.04 -19.27
C ARG A 515 21.56 17.88 -18.00
N VAL A 516 21.23 19.16 -18.14
CA VAL A 516 21.12 20.08 -17.02
C VAL A 516 19.66 20.15 -16.57
N LEU A 517 19.43 19.76 -15.32
CA LEU A 517 18.10 19.86 -14.71
C LEU A 517 17.65 21.33 -14.60
N PRO A 518 16.41 21.68 -14.98
CA PRO A 518 15.90 23.04 -14.80
C PRO A 518 15.97 23.52 -13.34
N ASN A 519 15.96 24.83 -13.13
CA ASN A 519 16.03 25.44 -11.80
C ASN A 519 14.83 25.04 -10.91
N VAL A 520 15.02 25.11 -9.60
CA VAL A 520 13.96 24.87 -8.60
C VAL A 520 12.74 25.74 -8.91
N VAL A 521 11.58 25.10 -9.00
CA VAL A 521 10.28 25.74 -9.25
C VAL A 521 9.55 25.94 -7.93
N ARG A 522 9.59 24.95 -7.04
CA ARG A 522 8.91 24.97 -5.76
C ARG A 522 9.86 24.53 -4.65
N PRO A 523 10.48 25.48 -3.89
CA PRO A 523 11.36 25.10 -2.79
C PRO A 523 10.72 24.10 -1.82
N PRO A 524 11.45 23.06 -1.39
CA PRO A 524 10.88 21.95 -0.58
C PRO A 524 10.22 22.39 0.73
N HIS A 525 10.72 23.45 1.36
CA HIS A 525 10.16 23.98 2.62
C HIS A 525 8.74 24.56 2.47
N LEU A 526 8.33 24.99 1.27
CA LEU A 526 6.95 25.43 1.02
C LEU A 526 5.94 24.31 1.23
N ASN A 527 6.35 23.07 0.98
CA ASN A 527 5.53 21.89 1.29
C ASN A 527 5.35 21.76 2.82
N LEU A 528 6.43 21.90 3.59
CA LEU A 528 6.37 21.89 5.06
C LEU A 528 5.49 23.00 5.62
N VAL A 529 5.62 24.22 5.08
CA VAL A 529 4.79 25.39 5.46
C VAL A 529 3.31 25.13 5.19
N ALA A 530 2.98 24.55 4.04
CA ALA A 530 1.62 24.22 3.67
C ALA A 530 1.03 23.13 4.60
N GLU A 531 1.78 22.08 4.87
CA GLU A 531 1.37 20.99 5.76
C GLU A 531 1.21 21.45 7.22
N ALA A 532 2.08 22.32 7.72
CA ALA A 532 1.95 22.86 9.07
C ALA A 532 0.66 23.68 9.26
N LYS A 533 0.18 24.37 8.22
CA LYS A 533 -1.09 25.10 8.24
C LYS A 533 -2.31 24.20 8.24
N LYS A 534 -2.26 23.05 7.55
CA LYS A 534 -3.37 22.09 7.45
C LYS A 534 -3.48 21.21 8.71
N THR A 535 -2.34 20.77 9.24
CA THR A 535 -2.26 19.77 10.31
C THR A 535 -2.81 20.28 11.63
N HIS A 536 -3.45 19.38 12.40
CA HIS A 536 -3.99 19.72 13.72
C HIS A 536 -2.87 20.23 14.64
N GLN A 537 -3.14 21.31 15.38
CA GLN A 537 -2.13 22.01 16.21
C GLN A 537 -1.40 21.06 17.20
N ASN A 538 -2.08 20.06 17.76
CA ASN A 538 -1.46 19.13 18.70
C ASN A 538 -0.47 18.20 18.03
N SER A 539 -0.72 17.80 16.78
CA SER A 539 0.22 16.99 15.99
C SER A 539 1.47 17.77 15.60
N VAL A 540 1.30 19.06 15.22
CA VAL A 540 2.42 19.98 14.99
C VAL A 540 3.22 20.17 16.27
N ALA A 541 2.56 20.44 17.40
CA ALA A 541 3.24 20.63 18.69
C ALA A 541 3.96 19.36 19.16
N ALA A 542 3.37 18.19 18.97
CA ALA A 542 4.00 16.91 19.27
C ALA A 542 5.27 16.69 18.43
N SER A 543 5.23 17.08 17.17
CA SER A 543 6.40 17.04 16.28
C SER A 543 7.48 18.05 16.71
N VAL A 544 7.10 19.28 17.01
CA VAL A 544 8.01 20.33 17.51
C VAL A 544 8.77 19.84 18.76
N ASN A 545 8.07 19.31 19.75
CA ASN A 545 8.67 18.76 20.97
C ASN A 545 9.66 17.60 20.71
N ARG A 546 9.54 16.93 19.56
CA ARG A 546 10.40 15.81 19.12
C ARG A 546 11.34 16.21 17.98
N ARG A 547 11.56 17.50 17.79
CA ARG A 547 12.43 18.04 16.75
C ARG A 547 12.12 17.49 15.35
N GLY A 548 10.82 17.42 15.02
CA GLY A 548 10.31 16.97 13.73
C GLY A 548 10.10 15.47 13.60
N ASN A 549 10.37 14.69 14.65
CA ASN A 549 10.26 13.23 14.61
C ASN A 549 8.95 12.73 15.28
N TRP A 550 7.83 13.02 14.66
CA TRP A 550 6.52 12.54 15.06
C TRP A 550 5.77 11.92 13.87
N GLU A 551 5.19 10.73 14.06
CA GLU A 551 4.54 9.97 12.97
C GLU A 551 3.42 10.73 12.27
N ASN A 552 2.61 11.53 13.01
CA ASN A 552 1.51 12.30 12.43
C ASN A 552 1.95 13.65 11.82
N PHE A 553 3.21 14.03 11.97
CA PHE A 553 3.80 15.20 11.32
C PHE A 553 5.33 15.03 11.20
N PRO A 554 5.79 14.14 10.31
CA PRO A 554 7.22 13.79 10.17
C PRO A 554 7.94 14.81 9.29
N VAL A 555 8.52 15.85 9.87
CA VAL A 555 9.07 17.04 9.17
C VAL A 555 10.08 16.67 8.09
N ALA A 556 11.03 15.79 8.38
CA ALA A 556 12.02 15.36 7.38
C ALA A 556 11.39 14.64 6.18
N HIS A 557 10.34 13.84 6.41
CA HIS A 557 9.61 13.17 5.34
C HIS A 557 8.83 14.18 4.48
N ILE A 558 8.14 15.13 5.11
CA ILE A 558 7.39 16.20 4.42
C ILE A 558 8.33 17.04 3.54
N LEU A 559 9.53 17.37 4.02
CA LEU A 559 10.56 18.04 3.21
C LEU A 559 11.02 17.16 2.05
N GLY A 560 11.22 15.85 2.27
CA GLY A 560 11.54 14.89 1.21
C GLY A 560 10.46 14.82 0.13
N GLN A 561 9.20 14.82 0.52
CA GLN A 561 8.07 14.91 -0.43
C GLN A 561 8.07 16.24 -1.17
N GLY A 562 8.44 17.36 -0.52
CA GLY A 562 8.62 18.64 -1.19
C GLY A 562 9.71 18.60 -2.26
N VAL A 563 10.81 17.87 -2.04
CA VAL A 563 11.85 17.63 -3.07
C VAL A 563 11.29 16.82 -4.24
N ARG A 564 10.50 15.77 -3.98
CA ARG A 564 9.85 14.98 -5.02
C ARG A 564 8.90 15.82 -5.88
N VAL A 565 8.06 16.61 -5.24
CA VAL A 565 7.13 17.52 -5.95
C VAL A 565 7.88 18.50 -6.84
N ASP A 566 8.91 19.15 -6.33
CA ASP A 566 9.74 20.07 -7.15
C ASP A 566 10.39 19.33 -8.33
N ALA A 567 11.00 18.19 -8.08
CA ALA A 567 11.62 17.38 -9.12
C ALA A 567 10.61 16.97 -10.21
N HIS A 568 9.40 16.56 -9.83
CA HIS A 568 8.33 16.25 -10.77
C HIS A 568 7.94 17.47 -11.61
N LEU A 569 7.71 18.63 -10.99
CA LEU A 569 7.36 19.86 -11.70
C LEU A 569 8.42 20.31 -12.70
N ARG A 570 9.71 20.12 -12.36
CA ARG A 570 10.86 20.48 -13.23
C ARG A 570 10.99 19.54 -14.43
N THR A 571 10.59 18.30 -14.29
CA THR A 571 10.88 17.23 -15.27
C THR A 571 9.68 16.79 -16.10
N ARG A 572 8.44 17.09 -15.70
CA ARG A 572 7.24 16.65 -16.42
C ARG A 572 7.25 17.01 -17.91
N ASP A 573 7.63 18.26 -18.25
CA ASP A 573 7.66 18.72 -19.63
C ASP A 573 8.84 18.12 -20.41
N ILE A 574 9.91 17.71 -19.72
CA ILE A 574 11.03 16.98 -20.32
C ILE A 574 10.56 15.59 -20.73
N PHE A 575 9.88 14.88 -19.84
CA PHE A 575 9.37 13.54 -20.14
C PHE A 575 8.33 13.56 -21.26
N VAL A 576 7.43 14.55 -21.29
CA VAL A 576 6.48 14.72 -22.41
C VAL A 576 7.23 14.84 -23.75
N ARG A 577 8.27 15.67 -23.81
CA ARG A 577 9.06 15.86 -25.04
C ARG A 577 9.86 14.63 -25.44
N ILE A 578 10.34 13.86 -24.47
CA ILE A 578 11.02 12.59 -24.74
C ILE A 578 10.01 11.57 -25.29
N ASP A 579 8.83 11.48 -24.68
CA ASP A 579 7.74 10.61 -25.14
C ASP A 579 7.30 10.98 -26.57
N GLU A 580 7.10 12.26 -26.89
CA GLU A 580 6.75 12.73 -28.23
C GLU A 580 7.83 12.36 -29.27
N ALA A 581 9.11 12.49 -28.90
CA ALA A 581 10.21 12.11 -29.79
C ALA A 581 10.24 10.60 -30.05
N ILE A 582 10.00 9.77 -29.04
CA ILE A 582 9.93 8.31 -29.18
C ILE A 582 8.72 7.88 -30.01
N GLU A 583 7.54 8.46 -29.79
CA GLU A 583 6.34 8.14 -30.59
C GLU A 583 6.54 8.55 -32.05
N GLY A 584 7.15 9.70 -32.34
CA GLY A 584 7.52 10.08 -33.70
C GLY A 584 8.45 9.06 -34.38
N LEU A 585 9.46 8.57 -33.66
CA LEU A 585 10.35 7.51 -34.17
C LEU A 585 9.60 6.17 -34.35
N LYS A 586 8.63 5.83 -33.47
CA LYS A 586 7.81 4.62 -33.65
C LYS A 586 6.95 4.68 -34.89
N ASP A 587 6.38 5.83 -35.20
CA ASP A 587 5.58 6.04 -36.44
C ASP A 587 6.48 5.90 -37.68
N ASP A 588 7.66 6.50 -37.68
CA ASP A 588 8.61 6.44 -38.79
C ASP A 588 9.09 5.01 -39.07
N PHE A 589 9.30 4.21 -38.03
CA PHE A 589 9.84 2.86 -38.11
C PHE A 589 8.81 1.75 -37.82
N ALA A 590 7.51 2.03 -37.87
CA ALA A 590 6.45 1.07 -37.57
C ALA A 590 6.50 -0.22 -38.42
N HIS A 591 7.12 -0.13 -39.60
CA HIS A 591 7.32 -1.26 -40.51
C HIS A 591 8.45 -2.22 -40.11
N LEU A 592 9.27 -1.87 -39.10
CA LEU A 592 10.37 -2.68 -38.57
C LEU A 592 10.02 -3.15 -37.15
N ALA A 593 9.56 -4.39 -37.01
CA ALA A 593 9.02 -4.92 -35.78
C ALA A 593 10.02 -4.88 -34.60
N ASP A 594 11.29 -5.16 -34.86
CA ASP A 594 12.38 -5.14 -33.88
C ASP A 594 12.75 -3.72 -33.43
N VAL A 595 12.69 -2.75 -34.35
CA VAL A 595 12.89 -1.32 -34.04
C VAL A 595 11.72 -0.77 -33.24
N ALA A 596 10.50 -1.08 -33.63
CA ALA A 596 9.30 -0.68 -32.89
C ALA A 596 9.32 -1.25 -31.46
N GLN A 597 9.78 -2.50 -31.30
CA GLN A 597 9.93 -3.12 -29.97
C GLN A 597 11.05 -2.46 -29.16
N PHE A 598 12.18 -2.12 -29.77
CA PHE A 598 13.24 -1.38 -29.09
C PHE A 598 12.74 -0.02 -28.54
N LEU A 599 12.00 0.73 -29.36
CA LEU A 599 11.43 2.03 -28.96
C LEU A 599 10.38 1.87 -27.88
N GLN A 600 9.56 0.82 -27.94
CA GLN A 600 8.61 0.51 -26.86
C GLN A 600 9.34 0.17 -25.57
N ASN A 601 10.39 -0.65 -25.62
CA ASN A 601 11.21 -0.97 -24.47
C ASN A 601 11.84 0.29 -23.86
N LEU A 602 12.35 1.20 -24.68
CA LEU A 602 12.94 2.45 -24.22
C LEU A 602 11.91 3.34 -23.52
N LYS A 603 10.72 3.44 -24.08
CA LYS A 603 9.59 4.21 -23.46
C LYS A 603 9.23 3.68 -22.08
N ASP A 604 9.14 2.35 -21.98
CA ASP A 604 8.84 1.70 -20.69
C ASP A 604 10.00 1.89 -19.69
N ASP A 605 11.27 1.77 -20.14
CA ASP A 605 12.46 2.03 -19.32
C ASP A 605 12.44 3.45 -18.77
N ILE A 606 12.15 4.45 -19.60
CA ILE A 606 12.03 5.86 -19.17
C ILE A 606 10.94 6.04 -18.13
N THR A 607 9.83 5.33 -18.27
CA THR A 607 8.73 5.35 -17.26
C THR A 607 9.22 4.81 -15.92
N GLU A 608 9.97 3.70 -15.91
CA GLU A 608 10.53 3.14 -14.67
C GLU A 608 11.64 4.04 -14.10
N TRP A 609 12.53 4.59 -14.92
CA TRP A 609 13.57 5.53 -14.48
C TRP A 609 12.96 6.78 -13.83
N ARG A 610 11.87 7.29 -14.40
CA ARG A 610 11.13 8.42 -13.80
C ARG A 610 10.63 8.09 -12.40
N LYS A 611 10.01 6.92 -12.19
CA LYS A 611 9.54 6.46 -10.88
C LYS A 611 10.71 6.32 -9.89
N GLU A 612 11.79 5.69 -10.32
CA GLU A 612 12.98 5.53 -9.51
C GLU A 612 13.60 6.87 -9.14
N PHE A 613 13.73 7.78 -10.10
CA PHE A 613 14.22 9.14 -9.88
C PHE A 613 13.42 9.86 -8.79
N LEU A 614 12.09 9.92 -8.93
CA LEU A 614 11.20 10.57 -7.98
C LEU A 614 11.26 9.94 -6.57
N THR A 615 11.41 8.63 -6.50
CA THR A 615 11.58 7.92 -5.23
C THR A 615 12.91 8.23 -4.57
N ARG A 616 14.01 8.22 -5.34
CA ARG A 616 15.35 8.50 -4.81
C ARG A 616 15.53 9.95 -4.37
N VAL A 617 14.97 10.92 -5.07
CA VAL A 617 15.06 12.32 -4.67
C VAL A 617 14.27 12.60 -3.39
N ALA A 618 13.10 11.97 -3.18
CA ALA A 618 12.37 12.05 -1.93
C ALA A 618 13.18 11.49 -0.75
N LEU A 619 13.80 10.33 -0.94
CA LEU A 619 14.66 9.70 0.07
C LEU A 619 15.90 10.56 0.37
N ALA A 620 16.56 11.10 -0.65
CA ALA A 620 17.72 11.98 -0.51
C ALA A 620 17.35 13.25 0.28
N GLY A 621 16.22 13.88 -0.05
CA GLY A 621 15.72 15.03 0.70
C GLY A 621 15.50 14.71 2.16
N ARG A 622 14.75 13.64 2.47
CA ARG A 622 14.52 13.17 3.84
C ARG A 622 15.84 12.93 4.58
N THR A 623 16.80 12.26 3.96
CA THR A 623 18.07 11.88 4.57
C THR A 623 18.95 13.09 4.86
N LEU A 624 19.02 14.07 3.95
CA LEU A 624 19.86 15.25 4.09
C LEU A 624 19.28 16.30 5.04
N PHE A 625 17.95 16.46 5.10
CA PHE A 625 17.32 17.38 6.04
C PHE A 625 17.30 16.84 7.48
N SER A 626 17.29 15.53 7.70
CA SER A 626 17.15 14.94 9.03
C SER A 626 18.25 15.35 10.03
N PRO A 627 19.55 15.33 9.70
CA PRO A 627 20.62 15.83 10.60
C PRO A 627 20.51 17.32 10.89
N TYR A 628 20.16 18.13 9.90
CA TYR A 628 19.95 19.58 10.08
C TYR A 628 18.83 19.81 11.11
N LEU A 629 17.68 19.18 10.93
CA LEU A 629 16.53 19.33 11.83
C LEU A 629 16.87 18.95 13.27
N SER A 630 17.67 17.88 13.49
CA SER A 630 18.08 17.48 14.83
C SER A 630 18.92 18.54 15.54
N GLN A 631 19.65 19.38 14.80
CA GLN A 631 20.55 20.43 15.28
C GLN A 631 19.93 21.82 15.28
N ALA A 632 18.78 22.04 14.69
CA ALA A 632 18.09 23.35 14.57
C ALA A 632 17.40 23.76 15.89
N THR A 633 18.13 23.77 16.99
CA THR A 633 17.58 23.96 18.35
C THR A 633 16.82 25.28 18.50
N GLU A 634 17.36 26.39 17.99
CA GLU A 634 16.71 27.70 18.08
C GLU A 634 15.35 27.74 17.37
N MET A 635 15.25 27.11 16.20
CA MET A 635 13.99 27.00 15.47
C MET A 635 12.94 26.25 16.30
N TRP A 636 13.31 25.09 16.87
CA TRP A 636 12.40 24.32 17.69
C TRP A 636 11.96 25.06 18.95
N GLU A 637 12.89 25.73 19.65
CA GLU A 637 12.57 26.57 20.82
C GLU A 637 11.63 27.73 20.48
N LYS A 638 11.80 28.40 19.32
CA LYS A 638 10.87 29.42 18.82
C LYS A 638 9.48 28.84 18.63
N CYS A 639 9.36 27.65 18.02
CA CYS A 639 8.10 26.95 17.82
C CYS A 639 7.45 26.53 19.16
N GLU A 640 8.23 26.01 20.11
CA GLU A 640 7.73 25.59 21.42
C GLU A 640 7.14 26.76 22.23
N ARG A 641 7.81 27.92 22.21
CA ARG A 641 7.34 29.14 22.91
C ARG A 641 5.98 29.63 22.41
N ARG A 642 5.60 29.29 21.16
CA ARG A 642 4.31 29.70 20.59
C ARG A 642 3.15 28.83 21.06
N TYR A 643 3.39 27.63 21.54
CA TYR A 643 2.33 26.75 22.03
C TYR A 643 1.70 27.28 23.32
N GLY A 644 0.38 27.50 23.30
CA GLY A 644 -0.35 28.08 24.44
C GLY A 644 -0.22 29.59 24.58
N ALA A 645 0.47 30.29 23.67
CA ALA A 645 0.65 31.74 23.70
C ALA A 645 -0.46 32.53 22.95
N GLY A 646 -1.61 31.91 22.73
CA GLY A 646 -2.77 32.51 22.04
C GLY A 646 -3.18 31.76 20.77
N ALA A 647 -4.14 32.35 20.04
CA ALA A 647 -4.63 31.80 18.78
C ALA A 647 -3.58 31.90 17.68
N GLY A 648 -3.65 31.03 16.66
CA GLY A 648 -2.80 31.11 15.46
C GLY A 648 -1.52 30.26 15.50
N TYR A 649 -1.34 29.39 16.48
CA TYR A 649 -0.14 28.54 16.62
C TYR A 649 0.39 27.92 15.32
N ARG A 650 -0.48 27.30 14.49
CA ARG A 650 -0.10 26.67 13.22
C ARG A 650 0.46 27.68 12.22
N VAL A 651 -0.14 28.87 12.14
CA VAL A 651 0.30 29.93 11.23
C VAL A 651 1.67 30.46 11.67
N ASP A 652 1.84 30.67 12.98
CA ASP A 652 3.11 31.16 13.53
C ASP A 652 4.24 30.14 13.34
N VAL A 653 3.99 28.84 13.63
CA VAL A 653 4.98 27.77 13.40
C VAL A 653 5.30 27.62 11.91
N SER A 654 4.30 27.71 11.04
CA SER A 654 4.55 27.69 9.59
C SER A 654 5.39 28.86 9.12
N GLY A 655 5.19 30.06 9.71
CA GLY A 655 6.02 31.23 9.46
C GLY A 655 7.48 31.03 9.94
N ILE A 656 7.66 30.48 11.14
CA ILE A 656 9.00 30.16 11.68
C ILE A 656 9.73 29.16 10.77
N PHE A 657 9.04 28.13 10.27
CA PHE A 657 9.63 27.19 9.31
C PHE A 657 10.03 27.91 8.00
N GLY A 658 9.15 28.75 7.44
CA GLY A 658 9.45 29.52 6.24
C GLY A 658 10.69 30.38 6.42
N GLU A 659 10.70 31.25 7.45
CA GLU A 659 11.82 32.15 7.77
C GLU A 659 13.13 31.36 7.96
N GLN A 660 13.09 30.21 8.66
CA GLN A 660 14.27 29.39 8.93
C GLN A 660 14.91 28.87 7.64
N PHE A 661 14.13 28.36 6.70
CA PHE A 661 14.67 27.83 5.44
C PHE A 661 15.03 28.92 4.43
N GLU A 662 14.54 30.15 4.59
CA GLU A 662 14.83 31.28 3.72
C GLU A 662 16.03 32.10 4.21
N SER A 663 16.35 32.08 5.52
CA SER A 663 17.35 33.01 6.09
C SER A 663 18.50 32.31 6.85
N ASP A 664 18.34 31.10 7.35
CA ASP A 664 19.38 30.38 8.08
C ASP A 664 20.45 29.82 7.14
N GLU A 665 21.72 30.19 7.34
CA GLU A 665 22.82 29.76 6.49
C GLU A 665 22.98 28.23 6.40
N ARG A 666 22.70 27.49 7.50
CA ARG A 666 22.80 26.02 7.51
C ARG A 666 21.64 25.38 6.76
N ALA A 667 20.43 25.96 6.86
CA ALA A 667 19.28 25.51 6.09
C ALA A 667 19.53 25.71 4.59
N LEU A 668 20.03 26.89 4.21
CA LEU A 668 20.37 27.21 2.82
C LEU A 668 21.48 26.27 2.30
N ALA A 669 22.54 26.05 3.08
CA ALA A 669 23.60 25.10 2.71
C ALA A 669 23.09 23.66 2.59
N THR A 670 22.15 23.25 3.44
CA THR A 670 21.51 21.92 3.36
C THR A 670 20.65 21.82 2.10
N THR A 671 19.87 22.85 1.78
CA THR A 671 19.05 22.93 0.56
C THR A 671 19.93 22.85 -0.69
N GLN A 672 21.07 23.53 -0.73
CA GLN A 672 22.04 23.43 -1.83
C GLN A 672 22.63 22.02 -1.98
N LYS A 673 22.90 21.32 -0.86
CA LYS A 673 23.34 19.91 -0.90
C LYS A 673 22.25 19.01 -1.45
N VAL A 674 21.00 19.23 -1.05
CA VAL A 674 19.85 18.50 -1.62
C VAL A 674 19.76 18.71 -3.12
N GLU A 675 19.86 19.96 -3.57
CA GLU A 675 19.82 20.31 -4.99
C GLU A 675 20.95 19.63 -5.79
N SER A 676 22.17 19.67 -5.26
CA SER A 676 23.31 18.98 -5.88
C SER A 676 23.09 17.46 -5.96
N GLN A 677 22.47 16.88 -4.94
CA GLN A 677 22.15 15.45 -4.94
C GLN A 677 21.04 15.12 -5.93
N VAL A 678 20.00 15.97 -6.06
CA VAL A 678 18.93 15.82 -7.06
C VAL A 678 19.52 15.86 -8.48
N ALA A 679 20.41 16.79 -8.75
CA ALA A 679 21.10 16.88 -10.04
C ALA A 679 21.97 15.63 -10.33
N ALA A 680 22.67 15.12 -9.32
CA ALA A 680 23.45 13.88 -9.46
C ALA A 680 22.56 12.66 -9.74
N ILE A 681 21.44 12.53 -9.03
CA ILE A 681 20.46 11.44 -9.24
C ILE A 681 19.85 11.56 -10.66
N TRP A 682 19.55 12.77 -11.11
CA TRP A 682 19.09 13.02 -12.49
C TRP A 682 20.09 12.50 -13.53
N GLY A 683 21.37 12.85 -13.38
CA GLY A 683 22.43 12.30 -14.22
C GLY A 683 22.45 10.79 -14.26
N GLN A 684 22.55 10.16 -13.07
CA GLN A 684 22.69 8.71 -12.93
C GLN A 684 21.49 7.91 -13.42
N ILE A 685 20.26 8.39 -13.18
CA ILE A 685 19.05 7.60 -13.45
C ILE A 685 18.42 7.91 -14.80
N ILE A 686 18.60 9.11 -15.32
CA ILE A 686 17.96 9.54 -16.58
C ILE A 686 18.99 9.74 -17.68
N ILE A 687 20.01 10.57 -17.46
CA ILE A 687 20.94 10.96 -18.53
C ILE A 687 21.89 9.82 -18.92
N ASP A 688 22.58 9.22 -17.94
CA ASP A 688 23.52 8.13 -18.21
C ASP A 688 22.85 6.93 -18.91
N PRO A 689 21.64 6.48 -18.49
CA PRO A 689 20.91 5.43 -19.22
C PRO A 689 20.46 5.86 -20.63
N LEU A 690 20.03 7.13 -20.83
CA LEU A 690 19.72 7.63 -22.16
C LEU A 690 20.95 7.66 -23.06
N GLU A 691 22.11 8.08 -22.57
CA GLU A 691 23.38 8.06 -23.31
C GLU A 691 23.82 6.63 -23.62
N SER A 692 23.65 5.72 -22.67
CA SER A 692 23.90 4.30 -22.90
C SER A 692 22.98 3.73 -23.99
N ALA A 693 21.70 4.09 -23.99
CA ALA A 693 20.76 3.69 -25.04
C ALA A 693 21.08 4.31 -26.42
N ALA A 694 21.76 5.46 -26.44
CA ALA A 694 22.25 6.13 -27.66
C ALA A 694 23.62 5.62 -28.10
N SER A 695 24.40 4.97 -27.23
CA SER A 695 25.70 4.40 -27.60
C SER A 695 25.46 3.16 -28.47
N PHE A 696 25.74 3.30 -29.74
CA PHE A 696 25.67 2.24 -30.72
C PHE A 696 27.12 1.89 -31.13
N GLU A 697 27.66 0.80 -30.59
CA GLU A 697 28.92 0.26 -31.06
C GLU A 697 28.64 -0.53 -32.35
N ASP A 698 29.10 0.01 -33.49
CA ASP A 698 29.25 -0.77 -34.71
C ASP A 698 30.46 -1.73 -34.50
N ASP A 699 30.20 -2.92 -33.97
CA ASP A 699 31.18 -4.00 -34.10
C ASP A 699 31.32 -4.31 -35.61
N GLU A 700 32.43 -3.80 -36.20
CA GLU A 700 32.83 -4.12 -37.56
C GLU A 700 33.15 -5.62 -37.75
#